data_d45c9d1ce5c5e480d239416fe5b99216
#
_entry.id   d45c9d1ce5c5e480d239416fe5b99216
#
_cell.length_a   1.000
_cell.length_b   1.000
_cell.length_c   1.000
_cell.angle_alpha   90.00
_cell.angle_beta   90.00
_cell.angle_gamma   90.00
#
_symmetry.space_group_name_H-M   'P 1'
#
loop_
_entity.id
_entity.type
_entity.pdbx_description
1 polymer ?
#
loop_
_entity_poly.entity_id
_entity_poly.type
_entity_poly.pdbx_seq_one_letter_code
_entity_poly.pdbx_strand_id
1 'polypeptide(L)'
;MWALAAFGFLAWPLSTAAQTQATIAFVQANASIPQAPQSTVTVNYAGAQSAGNLNVVIVGWNDSTALVTSVTDSKGNAYNLAIGPTVLSGQASQAIYFAPNIASATANSNIVTVRFSAAAVYPDVRILEYSGLDPVSPLHAVAASSGSSTTSSSGALNVSLANVLLVAGNIVATTTSGPGASFTNRIITSPNGDIAQDRVAAAAGSYSATAPLSSGGYWVMQMAAFKAAFLSVDNTPPSVAVTKPVANASVTSIITVTASASDDIRVAGVQFFLDGAPLGSEVIDPPYSTLWDTTSSTVGGHTLTATARDSAGNTTTSASVPVTVRAPTLADVGQWPAPSAWPLVAIHTTLLPTGDVLAWDGANQNGAAFVWHPSTDTFTSRNPPDNIFCAGHSLLPDGRLLVVGGHISNFVGIPDANIFDPATSRWTQVMSMVFGRWYPSAIALPDRRVLVVGGKDGCETCIADIPEIYDSALNAWTQLSGASNALPEYPHLFVLPDGRVLATGSFEAAIATQVLDINTQTWSVVDPVVVDGHSSVMYGLNKFMKSGTSAATDGGPTVPSAATTYVLDMTQAQPAWRATAPMAFPRAYHNLTLLPDGSVLATGGEKTTDIFDQGQAVFPAELWSPATETWTTLAPLSVPRFYHSVALLMPDGRVLVAGGGRFGGGAGDDQLTAEIFSPPYLFKGTRPVITSAPNLVAYNSAFSVVTPDAARVASVSLLPLGSVTHHFNPSQRYLSLPFQVVAGGVSVQAPANANIAPPGYYMLFLVDTNGVPSVAAILKAQ
;
A
#
# COMPACT_ATOMS: atom_id res chain seq x y z
N MET A 1 1.06 56.54 -27.60
CA MET A 1 0.25 55.85 -28.61
C MET A 1 0.55 54.36 -28.49
N TRP A 2 -0.30 53.63 -27.78
CA TRP A 2 -0.18 52.20 -27.62
C TRP A 2 -1.19 51.55 -28.57
N ALA A 3 -0.74 50.68 -29.45
CA ALA A 3 -1.58 49.91 -30.35
C ALA A 3 -1.94 48.57 -29.67
N LEU A 4 -3.22 48.37 -29.36
CA LEU A 4 -3.79 47.07 -28.96
C LEU A 4 -3.89 46.20 -30.23
N ALA A 5 -3.21 45.07 -30.25
CA ALA A 5 -3.46 44.00 -31.20
C ALA A 5 -4.57 43.07 -30.63
N ALA A 6 -5.71 43.08 -31.28
CA ALA A 6 -6.81 42.16 -31.00
C ALA A 6 -6.52 40.82 -31.67
N PHE A 7 -6.31 39.76 -30.88
CA PHE A 7 -6.30 38.38 -31.34
C PHE A 7 -7.76 37.90 -31.47
N GLY A 8 -8.21 37.74 -32.71
CA GLY A 8 -9.48 37.10 -33.02
C GLY A 8 -9.37 35.61 -32.84
N PHE A 9 -10.13 35.05 -31.86
CA PHE A 9 -10.37 33.61 -31.74
C PHE A 9 -11.31 33.19 -32.90
N LEU A 10 -10.79 32.49 -33.91
CA LEU A 10 -11.58 31.71 -34.84
C LEU A 10 -12.06 30.46 -34.13
N ALA A 11 -13.30 30.49 -33.68
CA ALA A 11 -14.01 29.28 -33.24
C ALA A 11 -14.29 28.40 -34.47
N TRP A 12 -13.56 27.31 -34.62
CA TRP A 12 -13.96 26.23 -35.54
C TRP A 12 -15.18 25.54 -34.94
N PRO A 13 -16.23 25.26 -35.73
CA PRO A 13 -17.33 24.46 -35.25
C PRO A 13 -16.83 23.04 -35.04
N LEU A 14 -16.83 22.58 -33.78
CA LEU A 14 -16.74 21.16 -33.45
C LEU A 14 -17.95 20.46 -34.07
N SER A 15 -17.78 19.79 -35.19
CA SER A 15 -18.70 18.83 -35.72
C SER A 15 -18.76 17.65 -34.73
N THR A 16 -19.73 17.67 -33.84
CA THR A 16 -20.10 16.48 -33.06
C THR A 16 -20.67 15.47 -34.02
N ALA A 17 -19.88 14.56 -34.55
CA ALA A 17 -20.37 13.36 -35.16
C ALA A 17 -21.28 12.66 -34.13
N ALA A 18 -22.54 12.40 -34.48
CA ALA A 18 -23.47 11.69 -33.61
C ALA A 18 -22.87 10.29 -33.37
N GLN A 19 -22.41 10.01 -32.17
CA GLN A 19 -21.89 8.69 -31.80
C GLN A 19 -23.04 7.68 -31.88
N THR A 20 -22.92 6.68 -32.74
CA THR A 20 -23.91 5.59 -32.87
C THR A 20 -23.69 4.61 -31.71
N GLN A 21 -24.70 4.43 -30.87
CA GLN A 21 -24.64 3.43 -29.82
C GLN A 21 -24.83 2.02 -30.37
N ALA A 22 -24.14 1.04 -29.79
CA ALA A 22 -24.31 -0.36 -30.11
C ALA A 22 -25.71 -0.82 -29.72
N THR A 23 -26.24 -1.80 -30.49
CA THR A 23 -27.50 -2.46 -30.15
C THR A 23 -27.27 -3.40 -28.96
N ILE A 24 -27.96 -3.14 -27.86
CA ILE A 24 -27.98 -4.02 -26.69
C ILE A 24 -28.80 -5.27 -26.99
N ALA A 25 -28.22 -6.45 -26.78
CA ALA A 25 -28.95 -7.71 -26.94
C ALA A 25 -28.70 -8.67 -25.78
N PHE A 26 -29.75 -9.34 -25.34
CA PHE A 26 -29.63 -10.48 -24.42
C PHE A 26 -29.08 -11.70 -25.18
N VAL A 27 -28.14 -12.43 -24.56
CA VAL A 27 -27.49 -13.61 -25.14
C VAL A 27 -28.00 -14.89 -24.50
N GLN A 28 -27.85 -15.05 -23.20
CA GLN A 28 -28.26 -16.26 -22.47
C GLN A 28 -28.46 -16.01 -20.98
N ALA A 29 -29.15 -16.94 -20.32
CA ALA A 29 -29.26 -17.01 -18.87
C ALA A 29 -29.21 -18.45 -18.38
N ASN A 30 -28.71 -18.65 -17.14
CA ASN A 30 -28.78 -19.92 -16.43
C ASN A 30 -28.87 -19.66 -14.92
N ALA A 31 -29.21 -20.70 -14.12
CA ALA A 31 -29.27 -20.56 -12.66
C ALA A 31 -28.87 -21.85 -11.96
N SER A 32 -28.45 -21.70 -10.70
CA SER A 32 -28.21 -22.78 -9.75
C SER A 32 -28.92 -22.46 -8.44
N ILE A 33 -29.79 -23.40 -8.00
CA ILE A 33 -30.74 -23.17 -6.89
C ILE A 33 -30.63 -24.34 -5.90
N PRO A 34 -29.56 -24.46 -5.11
CA PRO A 34 -29.44 -25.48 -4.08
C PRO A 34 -30.54 -25.37 -3.02
N GLN A 35 -31.21 -26.50 -2.75
CA GLN A 35 -32.28 -26.57 -1.75
C GLN A 35 -31.77 -26.94 -0.37
N ALA A 36 -30.52 -26.59 -0.07
CA ALA A 36 -29.87 -26.74 1.22
C ALA A 36 -28.84 -25.63 1.42
N PRO A 37 -28.47 -25.27 2.65
CA PRO A 37 -27.45 -24.26 2.89
C PRO A 37 -26.12 -24.61 2.23
N GLN A 38 -25.49 -23.63 1.54
CA GLN A 38 -24.23 -23.80 0.81
C GLN A 38 -23.28 -22.64 1.07
N SER A 39 -22.00 -22.94 1.29
CA SER A 39 -20.93 -21.94 1.32
C SER A 39 -20.33 -21.65 -0.07
N THR A 40 -20.65 -22.49 -1.05
CA THR A 40 -20.19 -22.31 -2.45
C THR A 40 -21.27 -22.78 -3.41
N VAL A 41 -21.60 -21.93 -4.40
CA VAL A 41 -22.56 -22.28 -5.47
C VAL A 41 -21.88 -22.07 -6.81
N THR A 42 -22.04 -23.04 -7.72
CA THR A 42 -21.50 -22.94 -9.08
C THR A 42 -22.63 -22.99 -10.11
N VAL A 43 -22.45 -22.24 -11.23
CA VAL A 43 -23.38 -22.26 -12.36
C VAL A 43 -22.60 -22.00 -13.66
N ASN A 44 -22.86 -22.77 -14.72
CA ASN A 44 -22.17 -22.62 -16.00
C ASN A 44 -23.05 -21.85 -17.04
N TYR A 45 -22.38 -21.14 -17.92
CA TYR A 45 -23.02 -20.63 -19.15
C TYR A 45 -23.19 -21.78 -20.14
N ALA A 46 -24.46 -22.09 -20.51
CA ALA A 46 -24.77 -23.23 -21.37
C ALA A 46 -24.35 -23.02 -22.84
N GLY A 47 -24.49 -21.81 -23.35
CA GLY A 47 -24.02 -21.39 -24.67
C GLY A 47 -22.59 -20.91 -24.69
N ALA A 48 -22.01 -20.80 -25.89
CA ALA A 48 -20.72 -20.13 -26.08
C ALA A 48 -20.84 -18.64 -25.73
N GLN A 49 -19.77 -18.06 -25.18
CA GLN A 49 -19.67 -16.64 -24.86
C GLN A 49 -18.72 -15.94 -25.84
N SER A 50 -19.08 -14.71 -26.23
CA SER A 50 -18.24 -13.86 -27.07
C SER A 50 -17.41 -12.88 -26.22
N ALA A 51 -16.16 -12.68 -26.60
CA ALA A 51 -15.34 -11.64 -25.99
C ALA A 51 -15.99 -10.26 -26.13
N GLY A 52 -15.85 -9.41 -25.13
CA GLY A 52 -16.43 -8.06 -25.14
C GLY A 52 -17.87 -7.97 -24.58
N ASN A 53 -18.55 -9.09 -24.33
CA ASN A 53 -19.86 -9.09 -23.70
C ASN A 53 -19.80 -8.73 -22.21
N LEU A 54 -20.97 -8.51 -21.61
CA LEU A 54 -21.18 -8.27 -20.18
C LEU A 54 -21.82 -9.50 -19.53
N ASN A 55 -21.21 -10.02 -18.46
CA ASN A 55 -21.88 -10.95 -17.56
C ASN A 55 -22.53 -10.21 -16.39
N VAL A 56 -23.74 -10.61 -16.01
CA VAL A 56 -24.44 -10.16 -14.80
C VAL A 56 -24.77 -11.37 -13.94
N VAL A 57 -24.46 -11.27 -12.63
CA VAL A 57 -24.72 -12.34 -11.66
C VAL A 57 -25.60 -11.78 -10.55
N ILE A 58 -26.81 -12.34 -10.39
CA ILE A 58 -27.75 -12.00 -9.32
C ILE A 58 -27.69 -13.11 -8.30
N VAL A 59 -27.33 -12.76 -7.06
CA VAL A 59 -27.19 -13.69 -5.95
C VAL A 59 -28.23 -13.35 -4.89
N GLY A 60 -29.14 -14.25 -4.61
CA GLY A 60 -30.12 -14.18 -3.52
C GLY A 60 -29.91 -15.30 -2.51
N TRP A 61 -30.23 -15.07 -1.22
CA TRP A 61 -30.20 -16.11 -0.18
C TRP A 61 -31.15 -15.74 0.96
N ASN A 62 -31.72 -16.79 1.63
CA ASN A 62 -32.79 -16.66 2.61
C ASN A 62 -32.26 -16.54 4.04
N ASP A 63 -31.24 -15.71 4.23
CA ASP A 63 -30.77 -15.27 5.55
C ASP A 63 -30.18 -13.85 5.47
N SER A 64 -29.90 -13.25 6.61
CA SER A 64 -29.36 -11.90 6.74
C SER A 64 -27.95 -11.84 7.31
N THR A 65 -27.26 -12.99 7.43
CA THR A 65 -25.98 -13.11 8.14
C THR A 65 -24.83 -13.55 7.24
N ALA A 66 -25.08 -14.46 6.28
CA ALA A 66 -24.08 -14.85 5.32
C ALA A 66 -23.77 -13.70 4.36
N LEU A 67 -22.47 -13.51 4.00
CA LEU A 67 -22.00 -12.51 3.06
C LEU A 67 -21.37 -13.19 1.86
N VAL A 68 -21.54 -12.64 0.66
CA VAL A 68 -20.79 -13.07 -0.52
C VAL A 68 -19.34 -12.58 -0.36
N THR A 69 -18.39 -13.50 -0.29
CA THR A 69 -16.96 -13.20 -0.16
C THR A 69 -16.24 -13.10 -1.49
N SER A 70 -16.71 -13.83 -2.52
CA SER A 70 -16.17 -13.72 -3.87
C SER A 70 -17.15 -14.18 -4.92
N VAL A 71 -17.09 -13.56 -6.11
CA VAL A 71 -17.68 -14.03 -7.36
C VAL A 71 -16.53 -14.14 -8.36
N THR A 72 -16.30 -15.35 -8.87
CA THR A 72 -15.22 -15.63 -9.84
C THR A 72 -15.78 -16.53 -10.96
N ASP A 73 -15.04 -16.66 -12.06
CA ASP A 73 -15.36 -17.66 -13.07
C ASP A 73 -14.11 -18.38 -13.59
N SER A 74 -14.32 -19.48 -14.32
CA SER A 74 -13.23 -20.31 -14.84
C SER A 74 -12.45 -19.67 -16.00
N LYS A 75 -12.82 -18.47 -16.46
CA LYS A 75 -12.14 -17.70 -17.52
C LYS A 75 -11.34 -16.52 -16.96
N GLY A 76 -11.39 -16.28 -15.63
CA GLY A 76 -10.66 -15.21 -14.97
C GLY A 76 -11.26 -13.82 -15.21
N ASN A 77 -12.55 -13.72 -15.57
CA ASN A 77 -13.20 -12.43 -15.71
C ASN A 77 -13.33 -11.74 -14.33
N ALA A 78 -13.06 -10.43 -14.28
CA ALA A 78 -13.16 -9.65 -13.06
C ALA A 78 -14.63 -9.25 -12.77
N TYR A 79 -15.16 -9.70 -11.63
CA TYR A 79 -16.51 -9.37 -11.19
C TYR A 79 -16.51 -8.21 -10.19
N ASN A 80 -17.28 -7.18 -10.48
CA ASN A 80 -17.49 -6.01 -9.66
C ASN A 80 -18.87 -6.04 -9.02
N LEU A 81 -19.01 -5.55 -7.81
CA LEU A 81 -20.32 -5.38 -7.16
C LEU A 81 -21.05 -4.19 -7.81
N ALA A 82 -22.25 -4.43 -8.36
CA ALA A 82 -23.13 -3.35 -8.85
C ALA A 82 -23.93 -2.75 -7.69
N ILE A 83 -24.56 -3.59 -6.88
CA ILE A 83 -25.37 -3.19 -5.72
C ILE A 83 -25.51 -4.35 -4.73
N GLY A 84 -25.48 -4.04 -3.43
CA GLY A 84 -25.80 -4.98 -2.36
C GLY A 84 -24.66 -5.17 -1.34
N PRO A 85 -24.86 -6.12 -0.37
CA PRO A 85 -26.13 -6.80 -0.20
C PRO A 85 -27.24 -5.86 0.28
N THR A 86 -28.44 -5.99 -0.32
CA THR A 86 -29.66 -5.43 0.26
C THR A 86 -30.25 -6.48 1.17
N VAL A 87 -30.38 -6.16 2.44
CA VAL A 87 -30.75 -7.09 3.51
C VAL A 87 -32.14 -6.77 4.05
N LEU A 88 -33.03 -7.76 4.04
CA LEU A 88 -34.24 -7.75 4.85
C LEU A 88 -34.00 -8.57 6.10
N SER A 89 -33.83 -7.89 7.23
CA SER A 89 -33.37 -8.47 8.50
C SER A 89 -34.17 -9.73 8.89
N GLY A 90 -33.42 -10.81 9.17
CA GLY A 90 -33.96 -12.10 9.56
C GLY A 90 -34.68 -12.87 8.45
N GLN A 91 -34.69 -12.41 7.19
CA GLN A 91 -35.47 -13.00 6.11
C GLN A 91 -34.61 -13.36 4.88
N ALA A 92 -34.04 -12.35 4.21
CA ALA A 92 -33.35 -12.54 2.94
C ALA A 92 -32.33 -11.44 2.63
N SER A 93 -31.40 -11.78 1.75
CA SER A 93 -30.40 -10.86 1.23
C SER A 93 -30.24 -11.04 -0.28
N GLN A 94 -29.87 -9.99 -1.01
CA GLN A 94 -29.57 -10.06 -2.44
C GLN A 94 -28.46 -9.10 -2.82
N ALA A 95 -27.63 -9.50 -3.80
CA ALA A 95 -26.60 -8.67 -4.42
C ALA A 95 -26.55 -8.90 -5.94
N ILE A 96 -26.16 -7.88 -6.71
CA ILE A 96 -25.91 -7.98 -8.15
C ILE A 96 -24.45 -7.67 -8.41
N TYR A 97 -23.77 -8.58 -9.14
CA TYR A 97 -22.40 -8.44 -9.61
C TYR A 97 -22.38 -8.39 -11.15
N PHE A 98 -21.31 -7.84 -11.71
CA PHE A 98 -21.12 -7.80 -13.16
C PHE A 98 -19.66 -7.92 -13.54
N ALA A 99 -19.36 -8.51 -14.69
CA ALA A 99 -18.05 -8.53 -15.31
C ALA A 99 -18.16 -7.96 -16.74
N PRO A 100 -17.57 -6.78 -17.01
CA PRO A 100 -17.52 -6.22 -18.34
C PRO A 100 -16.41 -6.85 -19.17
N ASN A 101 -16.51 -6.73 -20.50
CA ASN A 101 -15.47 -7.13 -21.45
C ASN A 101 -14.95 -8.56 -21.21
N ILE A 102 -15.87 -9.51 -21.09
CA ILE A 102 -15.51 -10.89 -20.76
C ILE A 102 -14.66 -11.55 -21.84
N ALA A 103 -13.85 -12.54 -21.45
CA ALA A 103 -13.16 -13.43 -22.37
C ALA A 103 -14.14 -14.38 -23.08
N SER A 104 -13.82 -14.78 -24.31
CA SER A 104 -14.61 -15.78 -25.03
C SER A 104 -14.52 -17.15 -24.35
N ALA A 105 -15.62 -17.92 -24.45
CA ALA A 105 -15.70 -19.28 -23.92
C ALA A 105 -16.52 -20.17 -24.84
N THR A 106 -16.12 -21.43 -24.99
CA THR A 106 -16.98 -22.44 -25.65
C THR A 106 -18.14 -22.81 -24.72
N ALA A 107 -19.20 -23.36 -25.30
CA ALA A 107 -20.38 -23.80 -24.55
C ALA A 107 -19.98 -24.67 -23.33
N ASN A 108 -20.59 -24.43 -22.18
CA ASN A 108 -20.41 -25.10 -20.90
C ASN A 108 -19.00 -24.98 -20.30
N SER A 109 -18.09 -24.16 -20.85
CA SER A 109 -16.70 -24.06 -20.37
C SER A 109 -16.43 -22.88 -19.42
N ASN A 110 -17.37 -21.95 -19.27
CA ASN A 110 -17.29 -20.90 -18.27
C ASN A 110 -18.22 -21.19 -17.10
N ILE A 111 -17.63 -21.40 -15.92
CA ILE A 111 -18.34 -21.74 -14.68
C ILE A 111 -18.15 -20.59 -13.68
N VAL A 112 -19.25 -19.93 -13.34
CA VAL A 112 -19.29 -18.92 -12.27
C VAL A 112 -19.32 -19.63 -10.92
N THR A 113 -18.50 -19.16 -9.99
CA THR A 113 -18.41 -19.64 -8.60
C THR A 113 -18.69 -18.49 -7.64
N VAL A 114 -19.74 -18.62 -6.84
CA VAL A 114 -20.08 -17.70 -5.74
C VAL A 114 -19.70 -18.35 -4.41
N ARG A 115 -18.92 -17.66 -3.58
CA ARG A 115 -18.56 -18.13 -2.23
C ARG A 115 -19.18 -17.22 -1.18
N PHE A 116 -19.58 -17.83 -0.06
CA PHE A 116 -20.15 -17.15 1.09
C PHE A 116 -19.26 -17.30 2.33
N SER A 117 -19.32 -16.34 3.22
CA SER A 117 -18.60 -16.34 4.52
C SER A 117 -19.05 -17.47 5.46
N ALA A 118 -20.30 -17.95 5.29
CA ALA A 118 -20.91 -19.07 5.96
C ALA A 118 -21.86 -19.79 4.99
N ALA A 119 -22.39 -20.94 5.35
CA ALA A 119 -23.38 -21.63 4.53
C ALA A 119 -24.67 -20.79 4.42
N ALA A 120 -24.87 -20.13 3.27
CA ALA A 120 -26.05 -19.32 2.98
C ALA A 120 -27.30 -20.21 2.82
N VAL A 121 -28.41 -19.77 3.38
CA VAL A 121 -29.66 -20.53 3.40
C VAL A 121 -30.37 -20.41 2.05
N TYR A 122 -30.64 -21.53 1.39
CA TYR A 122 -31.29 -21.61 0.07
C TYR A 122 -30.77 -20.58 -0.94
N PRO A 123 -29.47 -20.59 -1.26
CA PRO A 123 -28.92 -19.62 -2.19
C PRO A 123 -29.48 -19.84 -3.61
N ASP A 124 -29.77 -18.73 -4.29
CA ASP A 124 -30.25 -18.66 -5.66
C ASP A 124 -29.28 -17.81 -6.48
N VAL A 125 -28.57 -18.42 -7.42
CA VAL A 125 -27.57 -17.74 -8.27
C VAL A 125 -28.04 -17.77 -9.72
N ARG A 126 -28.36 -16.60 -10.28
CA ARG A 126 -28.78 -16.41 -11.66
C ARG A 126 -27.69 -15.68 -12.43
N ILE A 127 -27.28 -16.22 -13.56
CA ILE A 127 -26.29 -15.62 -14.46
C ILE A 127 -26.93 -15.24 -15.78
N LEU A 128 -26.56 -14.06 -16.29
CA LEU A 128 -27.03 -13.53 -17.54
C LEU A 128 -25.88 -13.01 -18.38
N GLU A 129 -25.98 -13.06 -19.70
CA GLU A 129 -25.00 -12.50 -20.63
C GLU A 129 -25.68 -11.53 -21.58
N TYR A 130 -25.05 -10.41 -21.86
CA TYR A 130 -25.52 -9.36 -22.77
C TYR A 130 -24.39 -8.88 -23.68
N SER A 131 -24.72 -8.50 -24.91
CA SER A 131 -23.83 -7.84 -25.86
C SER A 131 -24.18 -6.37 -26.07
N GLY A 132 -23.26 -5.58 -26.64
CA GLY A 132 -23.48 -4.18 -27.00
C GLY A 132 -23.40 -3.21 -25.81
N LEU A 133 -22.77 -3.60 -24.68
CA LEU A 133 -22.58 -2.77 -23.50
C LEU A 133 -21.17 -2.17 -23.48
N ASP A 134 -21.02 -1.03 -22.79
CA ASP A 134 -19.74 -0.36 -22.60
C ASP A 134 -18.73 -1.34 -21.96
N PRO A 135 -17.62 -1.68 -22.63
CA PRO A 135 -16.70 -2.71 -22.16
C PRO A 135 -15.79 -2.23 -21.00
N VAL A 136 -15.81 -0.94 -20.67
CA VAL A 136 -14.90 -0.33 -19.68
C VAL A 136 -15.63 0.05 -18.41
N SER A 137 -16.72 0.81 -18.53
CA SER A 137 -17.47 1.36 -17.40
C SER A 137 -18.97 1.26 -17.64
N PRO A 138 -19.53 0.04 -17.76
CA PRO A 138 -20.93 -0.13 -18.12
C PRO A 138 -21.91 0.33 -17.04
N LEU A 139 -21.58 0.21 -15.77
CA LEU A 139 -22.50 0.54 -14.68
C LEU A 139 -22.82 2.03 -14.67
N HIS A 140 -24.14 2.36 -14.71
CA HIS A 140 -24.64 3.72 -14.76
C HIS A 140 -25.33 4.15 -13.48
N ALA A 141 -26.26 3.35 -12.99
CA ALA A 141 -27.04 3.65 -11.78
C ALA A 141 -27.65 2.37 -11.20
N VAL A 142 -28.03 2.41 -9.93
CA VAL A 142 -28.62 1.26 -9.22
C VAL A 142 -29.79 1.70 -8.34
N ALA A 143 -30.71 0.77 -8.06
CA ALA A 143 -31.78 0.94 -7.09
C ALA A 143 -32.09 -0.36 -6.37
N ALA A 144 -32.50 -0.29 -5.13
CA ALA A 144 -32.93 -1.43 -4.33
C ALA A 144 -34.04 -1.06 -3.37
N SER A 145 -34.91 -2.02 -3.11
CA SER A 145 -35.91 -1.90 -2.05
C SER A 145 -36.25 -3.30 -1.53
N SER A 146 -36.82 -3.35 -0.33
CA SER A 146 -37.34 -4.56 0.30
C SER A 146 -38.65 -4.30 0.99
N GLY A 147 -39.45 -5.32 1.18
CA GLY A 147 -40.75 -5.17 1.82
C GLY A 147 -41.51 -6.48 1.94
N SER A 148 -42.82 -6.36 2.21
CA SER A 148 -43.77 -7.48 2.25
C SER A 148 -45.09 -7.05 1.56
N SER A 149 -45.43 -7.67 0.47
CA SER A 149 -46.62 -7.35 -0.33
C SER A 149 -46.89 -8.40 -1.42
N THR A 150 -47.85 -8.21 -2.28
CA THR A 150 -48.16 -9.07 -3.46
C THR A 150 -47.35 -8.65 -4.71
N THR A 151 -46.45 -7.67 -4.60
CA THR A 151 -45.64 -7.20 -5.71
C THR A 151 -44.29 -6.72 -5.17
N SER A 152 -43.19 -7.29 -5.65
CA SER A 152 -41.84 -6.79 -5.38
C SER A 152 -41.51 -5.58 -6.25
N SER A 153 -40.70 -4.65 -5.76
CA SER A 153 -40.32 -3.42 -6.46
C SER A 153 -38.88 -3.01 -6.12
N SER A 154 -38.10 -2.60 -7.14
CA SER A 154 -36.76 -2.04 -6.95
C SER A 154 -36.77 -0.62 -6.37
N GLY A 155 -37.93 0.02 -6.29
CA GLY A 155 -37.98 1.48 -6.16
C GLY A 155 -37.60 2.19 -7.45
N ALA A 156 -37.62 3.52 -7.43
CA ALA A 156 -37.32 4.34 -8.59
C ALA A 156 -35.81 4.48 -8.83
N LEU A 157 -35.40 4.32 -10.10
CA LEU A 157 -34.04 4.54 -10.58
C LEU A 157 -34.05 5.66 -11.63
N ASN A 158 -33.29 6.71 -11.40
CA ASN A 158 -33.14 7.77 -12.39
C ASN A 158 -31.98 7.46 -13.34
N VAL A 159 -32.31 7.37 -14.62
CA VAL A 159 -31.40 7.12 -15.74
C VAL A 159 -31.25 8.43 -16.52
N SER A 160 -30.05 8.95 -16.64
CA SER A 160 -29.76 10.22 -17.33
C SER A 160 -29.38 10.04 -18.80
N LEU A 161 -29.29 8.78 -19.28
CA LEU A 161 -28.89 8.42 -20.64
C LEU A 161 -30.02 7.68 -21.34
N ALA A 162 -30.05 7.76 -22.67
CA ALA A 162 -30.86 6.90 -23.53
C ALA A 162 -30.14 5.58 -23.82
N ASN A 163 -30.87 4.58 -24.25
CA ASN A 163 -30.35 3.25 -24.63
C ASN A 163 -29.53 2.58 -23.53
N VAL A 164 -30.13 2.44 -22.35
CA VAL A 164 -29.52 1.84 -21.16
C VAL A 164 -30.21 0.52 -20.85
N LEU A 165 -29.43 -0.54 -20.62
CA LEU A 165 -29.95 -1.82 -20.14
C LEU A 165 -30.28 -1.74 -18.64
N LEU A 166 -31.51 -2.08 -18.30
CA LEU A 166 -31.99 -2.26 -16.93
C LEU A 166 -32.06 -3.76 -16.64
N VAL A 167 -31.28 -4.29 -15.73
CA VAL A 167 -31.35 -5.68 -15.25
C VAL A 167 -31.87 -5.66 -13.82
N ALA A 168 -32.94 -6.39 -13.55
CA ALA A 168 -33.51 -6.47 -12.22
C ALA A 168 -33.75 -7.91 -11.78
N GLY A 169 -33.63 -8.15 -10.48
CA GLY A 169 -33.96 -9.43 -9.87
C GLY A 169 -34.55 -9.27 -8.50
N ASN A 170 -35.34 -10.26 -8.09
CA ASN A 170 -35.83 -10.34 -6.71
C ASN A 170 -35.41 -11.63 -6.02
N ILE A 171 -35.58 -11.67 -4.71
CA ILE A 171 -35.69 -12.89 -3.88
C ILE A 171 -36.98 -12.76 -3.08
N VAL A 172 -37.79 -13.82 -3.03
CA VAL A 172 -39.18 -13.76 -2.54
C VAL A 172 -39.53 -14.94 -1.63
N ALA A 173 -40.45 -14.72 -0.69
CA ALA A 173 -40.97 -15.77 0.19
C ALA A 173 -41.96 -16.73 -0.53
N THR A 174 -42.52 -16.27 -1.64
CA THR A 174 -43.48 -17.01 -2.44
C THR A 174 -42.94 -17.15 -3.88
N THR A 175 -43.76 -17.34 -4.89
CA THR A 175 -43.24 -17.41 -6.26
C THR A 175 -43.62 -16.17 -7.04
N THR A 176 -42.72 -15.68 -7.90
CA THR A 176 -43.03 -14.62 -8.87
C THR A 176 -43.91 -15.19 -10.02
N SER A 177 -45.00 -14.54 -10.31
CA SER A 177 -45.93 -14.98 -11.33
C SER A 177 -45.61 -14.44 -12.75
N GLY A 178 -44.71 -13.50 -12.87
CA GLY A 178 -44.25 -12.93 -14.13
C GLY A 178 -43.43 -11.66 -13.98
N PRO A 179 -42.92 -11.11 -15.09
CA PRO A 179 -42.15 -9.86 -15.07
C PRO A 179 -43.07 -8.65 -14.85
N GLY A 180 -42.46 -7.55 -14.42
CA GLY A 180 -43.12 -6.24 -14.35
C GLY A 180 -43.45 -5.65 -15.73
N ALA A 181 -44.28 -4.62 -15.75
CA ALA A 181 -44.68 -3.94 -16.98
C ALA A 181 -43.46 -3.46 -17.79
N SER A 182 -43.42 -3.81 -19.05
CA SER A 182 -42.35 -3.47 -20.01
C SER A 182 -40.99 -4.13 -19.72
N PHE A 183 -40.90 -5.05 -18.77
CA PHE A 183 -39.73 -5.90 -18.57
C PHE A 183 -39.94 -7.26 -19.25
N THR A 184 -38.85 -7.86 -19.70
CA THR A 184 -38.85 -9.21 -20.30
C THR A 184 -38.33 -10.19 -19.25
N ASN A 185 -39.06 -11.27 -19.01
CA ASN A 185 -38.57 -12.37 -18.16
C ASN A 185 -37.40 -13.06 -18.84
N ARG A 186 -36.29 -13.23 -18.12
CA ARG A 186 -35.13 -14.01 -18.56
C ARG A 186 -35.06 -15.36 -17.89
N ILE A 187 -35.40 -15.42 -16.61
CA ILE A 187 -35.52 -16.67 -15.86
C ILE A 187 -36.41 -16.43 -14.62
N ILE A 188 -37.29 -17.38 -14.32
CA ILE A 188 -37.90 -17.54 -12.99
C ILE A 188 -37.45 -18.89 -12.47
N THR A 189 -36.78 -18.89 -11.30
CA THR A 189 -36.16 -20.08 -10.73
C THR A 189 -37.24 -21.02 -10.14
N SER A 190 -37.01 -22.32 -10.18
CA SER A 190 -37.90 -23.33 -9.60
C SER A 190 -37.08 -24.25 -8.68
N PRO A 191 -37.50 -24.47 -7.42
CA PRO A 191 -38.81 -24.12 -6.83
C PRO A 191 -38.89 -22.72 -6.20
N ASN A 192 -37.80 -21.93 -6.12
CA ASN A 192 -37.75 -20.70 -5.31
C ASN A 192 -38.68 -19.58 -5.88
N GLY A 193 -38.86 -19.51 -7.17
CA GLY A 193 -39.75 -18.53 -7.81
C GLY A 193 -39.15 -17.14 -7.92
N ASP A 194 -37.82 -16.98 -7.83
CA ASP A 194 -37.12 -15.72 -7.95
C ASP A 194 -36.92 -15.35 -9.43
N ILE A 195 -37.14 -14.09 -9.80
CA ILE A 195 -37.03 -13.63 -11.19
C ILE A 195 -35.72 -12.89 -11.47
N ALA A 196 -35.16 -13.11 -12.67
CA ALA A 196 -34.30 -12.14 -13.34
C ALA A 196 -35.04 -11.65 -14.62
N GLN A 197 -35.16 -10.33 -14.77
CA GLN A 197 -35.83 -9.65 -15.85
C GLN A 197 -35.04 -8.45 -16.34
N ASP A 198 -35.26 -8.05 -17.58
CA ASP A 198 -34.57 -6.89 -18.13
C ASP A 198 -35.49 -6.02 -19.01
N ARG A 199 -34.97 -4.82 -19.32
CA ARG A 199 -35.55 -3.85 -20.24
C ARG A 199 -34.47 -2.94 -20.77
N VAL A 200 -34.52 -2.57 -22.04
CA VAL A 200 -33.74 -1.45 -22.58
C VAL A 200 -34.55 -0.15 -22.42
N ALA A 201 -34.03 0.80 -21.67
CA ALA A 201 -34.59 2.14 -21.50
C ALA A 201 -34.21 3.01 -22.72
N ALA A 202 -35.14 3.23 -23.63
CA ALA A 202 -34.90 3.99 -24.85
C ALA A 202 -34.67 5.50 -24.63
N ALA A 203 -35.02 6.04 -23.47
CA ALA A 203 -34.86 7.45 -23.13
C ALA A 203 -34.36 7.62 -21.68
N ALA A 204 -33.77 8.80 -21.38
CA ALA A 204 -33.57 9.21 -20.02
C ALA A 204 -34.90 9.34 -19.26
N GLY A 205 -34.91 9.01 -17.97
CA GLY A 205 -36.15 9.05 -17.20
C GLY A 205 -36.04 8.28 -15.89
N SER A 206 -37.15 8.20 -15.16
CA SER A 206 -37.27 7.42 -13.93
C SER A 206 -37.91 6.06 -14.23
N TYR A 207 -37.26 4.97 -13.82
CA TYR A 207 -37.69 3.60 -14.05
C TYR A 207 -37.80 2.85 -12.72
N SER A 208 -38.75 1.93 -12.64
CA SER A 208 -38.91 1.01 -11.54
C SER A 208 -39.17 -0.40 -12.05
N ALA A 209 -38.39 -1.36 -11.63
CA ALA A 209 -38.70 -2.76 -11.87
C ALA A 209 -39.71 -3.25 -10.83
N THR A 210 -40.75 -3.94 -11.27
CA THR A 210 -41.72 -4.60 -10.39
C THR A 210 -41.89 -6.06 -10.84
N ALA A 211 -42.37 -6.92 -9.95
CA ALA A 211 -42.77 -8.29 -10.30
C ALA A 211 -43.90 -8.76 -9.39
N PRO A 212 -45.04 -9.17 -9.94
CA PRO A 212 -46.16 -9.65 -9.15
C PRO A 212 -45.86 -11.04 -8.57
N LEU A 213 -46.29 -11.26 -7.32
CA LEU A 213 -46.10 -12.50 -6.57
C LEU A 213 -47.42 -13.32 -6.57
N SER A 214 -47.28 -14.63 -6.48
CA SER A 214 -48.43 -15.55 -6.41
C SER A 214 -49.29 -15.35 -5.18
N SER A 215 -48.68 -14.90 -4.09
CA SER A 215 -49.36 -14.45 -2.85
C SER A 215 -48.47 -13.45 -2.12
N GLY A 216 -49.05 -12.75 -1.12
CA GLY A 216 -48.27 -11.79 -0.30
C GLY A 216 -47.18 -12.49 0.48
N GLY A 217 -46.00 -11.89 0.49
CA GLY A 217 -44.83 -12.37 1.21
C GLY A 217 -43.70 -11.35 1.24
N TYR A 218 -42.63 -11.63 1.98
CA TYR A 218 -41.46 -10.78 1.94
C TYR A 218 -40.72 -10.85 0.60
N TRP A 219 -39.99 -9.77 0.30
CA TRP A 219 -39.18 -9.70 -0.90
C TRP A 219 -38.03 -8.69 -0.72
N VAL A 220 -36.93 -8.93 -1.44
CA VAL A 220 -35.91 -7.95 -1.77
C VAL A 220 -35.86 -7.86 -3.29
N MET A 221 -35.79 -6.66 -3.86
CA MET A 221 -35.66 -6.45 -5.30
C MET A 221 -34.61 -5.38 -5.59
N GLN A 222 -33.70 -5.69 -6.51
CA GLN A 222 -32.65 -4.82 -6.97
C GLN A 222 -32.73 -4.59 -8.47
N MET A 223 -32.24 -3.44 -8.94
CA MET A 223 -32.08 -3.11 -10.34
C MET A 223 -30.74 -2.40 -10.58
N ALA A 224 -30.00 -2.82 -11.60
CA ALA A 224 -28.79 -2.19 -12.08
C ALA A 224 -28.96 -1.74 -13.53
N ALA A 225 -28.48 -0.54 -13.85
CA ALA A 225 -28.52 0.06 -15.16
C ALA A 225 -27.14 0.05 -15.82
N PHE A 226 -27.04 -0.41 -17.09
CA PHE A 226 -25.78 -0.53 -17.81
C PHE A 226 -25.83 0.23 -19.14
N LYS A 227 -24.79 1.03 -19.42
CA LYS A 227 -24.67 1.87 -20.63
C LYS A 227 -24.38 1.01 -21.86
N ALA A 228 -24.97 1.39 -23.01
CA ALA A 228 -24.59 0.85 -24.31
C ALA A 228 -23.16 1.26 -24.68
N ALA A 229 -22.45 0.42 -25.41
CA ALA A 229 -21.21 0.79 -26.06
C ALA A 229 -21.44 1.86 -27.13
N PHE A 230 -20.52 2.80 -27.28
CA PHE A 230 -20.54 3.68 -28.47
C PHE A 230 -19.75 3.00 -29.60
N LEU A 231 -20.36 2.91 -30.76
CA LEU A 231 -19.70 2.52 -31.99
C LEU A 231 -19.02 3.77 -32.57
N SER A 232 -17.94 4.23 -31.95
CA SER A 232 -17.08 5.19 -32.59
C SER A 232 -16.10 4.44 -33.46
N VAL A 233 -16.01 4.79 -34.72
CA VAL A 233 -14.78 4.55 -35.48
C VAL A 233 -13.80 5.57 -34.92
N ASP A 234 -13.05 5.15 -33.91
CA ASP A 234 -11.95 5.93 -33.39
C ASP A 234 -10.85 5.97 -34.46
N ASN A 235 -10.60 7.15 -35.00
CA ASN A 235 -9.55 7.41 -35.98
C ASN A 235 -8.50 8.37 -35.41
N THR A 236 -8.58 8.70 -34.13
CA THR A 236 -7.65 9.62 -33.45
C THR A 236 -6.53 8.79 -32.81
N PRO A 237 -5.29 8.84 -33.33
CA PRO A 237 -4.21 8.13 -32.69
C PRO A 237 -3.88 8.70 -31.29
N PRO A 238 -3.48 7.85 -30.32
CA PRO A 238 -3.08 8.32 -28.99
C PRO A 238 -1.86 9.23 -29.05
N SER A 239 -1.70 10.07 -28.04
CA SER A 239 -0.44 10.80 -27.81
C SER A 239 0.45 10.00 -26.88
N VAL A 240 1.79 10.06 -27.07
CA VAL A 240 2.75 9.39 -26.21
C VAL A 240 4.09 10.12 -26.16
N ALA A 241 4.71 10.17 -24.99
CA ALA A 241 6.06 10.70 -24.81
C ALA A 241 6.81 9.91 -23.73
N VAL A 242 8.07 9.55 -23.98
CA VAL A 242 8.97 9.05 -22.94
C VAL A 242 9.28 10.20 -22.00
N THR A 243 9.04 10.02 -20.70
CA THR A 243 9.21 11.06 -19.67
C THR A 243 10.47 10.86 -18.84
N LYS A 244 10.94 9.60 -18.70
CA LYS A 244 12.20 9.24 -18.07
C LYS A 244 12.86 8.09 -18.84
N PRO A 245 14.20 8.10 -18.92
CA PRO A 245 15.11 9.18 -18.63
C PRO A 245 14.88 10.38 -19.57
N VAL A 246 15.35 11.58 -19.18
CA VAL A 246 15.30 12.76 -20.06
C VAL A 246 16.34 12.65 -21.18
N ALA A 247 16.14 13.37 -22.29
CA ALA A 247 17.07 13.36 -23.40
C ALA A 247 18.50 13.77 -22.96
N ASN A 248 19.49 13.05 -23.51
CA ASN A 248 20.92 13.17 -23.20
C ASN A 248 21.30 12.80 -21.75
N ALA A 249 20.42 12.11 -21.04
CA ALA A 249 20.77 11.57 -19.73
C ALA A 249 21.90 10.54 -19.84
N SER A 250 22.82 10.58 -18.88
CA SER A 250 23.79 9.51 -18.68
C SER A 250 23.22 8.51 -17.67
N VAL A 251 23.06 7.25 -18.09
CA VAL A 251 22.36 6.20 -17.33
C VAL A 251 23.28 5.03 -17.03
N THR A 252 22.98 4.32 -15.94
CA THR A 252 23.75 3.16 -15.49
C THR A 252 22.88 2.28 -14.58
N SER A 253 23.26 1.01 -14.37
CA SER A 253 22.54 0.05 -13.53
C SER A 253 21.14 -0.29 -14.07
N ILE A 254 20.22 -0.75 -13.24
CA ILE A 254 18.82 -0.95 -13.63
C ILE A 254 18.06 0.33 -13.33
N ILE A 255 17.43 0.88 -14.35
CA ILE A 255 16.64 2.11 -14.26
C ILE A 255 15.20 1.86 -14.71
N THR A 256 14.29 2.70 -14.22
CA THR A 256 12.90 2.72 -14.71
C THR A 256 12.78 3.67 -15.90
N VAL A 257 12.28 3.18 -17.03
CA VAL A 257 11.86 3.96 -18.18
C VAL A 257 10.37 4.23 -18.06
N THR A 258 9.94 5.49 -18.15
CA THR A 258 8.53 5.88 -18.00
C THR A 258 8.03 6.66 -19.21
N ALA A 259 6.75 6.54 -19.50
CA ALA A 259 6.07 7.32 -20.53
C ALA A 259 4.75 7.89 -20.01
N SER A 260 4.35 9.04 -20.57
CA SER A 260 2.98 9.54 -20.54
C SER A 260 2.28 9.16 -21.83
N ALA A 261 1.05 8.70 -21.75
CA ALA A 261 0.20 8.47 -22.91
C ALA A 261 -1.24 8.89 -22.59
N SER A 262 -1.92 9.47 -23.58
CA SER A 262 -3.34 9.83 -23.47
C SER A 262 -4.03 9.70 -24.83
N ASP A 263 -5.33 9.46 -24.77
CA ASP A 263 -6.20 9.28 -25.91
C ASP A 263 -7.58 9.89 -25.61
N ASP A 264 -8.35 10.22 -26.63
CA ASP A 264 -9.69 10.79 -26.46
C ASP A 264 -10.73 9.73 -26.02
N ILE A 265 -10.46 8.44 -26.26
CA ILE A 265 -11.26 7.32 -25.75
C ILE A 265 -10.49 6.53 -24.72
N ARG A 266 -9.41 5.84 -25.12
CA ARG A 266 -8.60 5.04 -24.22
C ARG A 266 -7.27 4.59 -24.84
N VAL A 267 -6.18 4.74 -24.11
CA VAL A 267 -4.93 4.02 -24.38
C VAL A 267 -5.11 2.55 -23.98
N ALA A 268 -4.92 1.64 -24.94
CA ALA A 268 -4.99 0.21 -24.71
C ALA A 268 -3.66 -0.40 -24.26
N GLY A 269 -2.52 0.23 -24.59
CA GLY A 269 -1.21 -0.18 -24.12
C GLY A 269 -0.08 0.71 -24.64
N VAL A 270 1.07 0.61 -23.97
CA VAL A 270 2.31 1.30 -24.34
C VAL A 270 3.45 0.28 -24.41
N GLN A 271 4.09 0.15 -25.57
CA GLN A 271 5.29 -0.65 -25.76
C GLN A 271 6.52 0.26 -25.80
N PHE A 272 7.53 -0.04 -24.99
CA PHE A 272 8.83 0.65 -25.01
C PHE A 272 9.79 -0.03 -25.98
N PHE A 273 10.74 0.75 -26.52
CA PHE A 273 11.78 0.28 -27.41
C PHE A 273 13.13 0.89 -27.05
N LEU A 274 14.17 0.08 -27.17
CA LEU A 274 15.58 0.45 -27.07
C LEU A 274 16.23 0.17 -28.42
N ASP A 275 16.78 1.20 -29.07
CA ASP A 275 17.43 1.11 -30.39
C ASP A 275 16.54 0.41 -31.44
N GLY A 276 15.23 0.60 -31.33
CA GLY A 276 14.23 -0.02 -32.20
C GLY A 276 13.82 -1.45 -31.84
N ALA A 277 14.50 -2.10 -30.88
CA ALA A 277 14.08 -3.40 -30.35
C ALA A 277 13.12 -3.25 -29.15
N PRO A 278 12.11 -4.12 -28.99
CA PRO A 278 11.21 -4.07 -27.83
C PRO A 278 11.98 -4.16 -26.51
N LEU A 279 11.65 -3.26 -25.58
CA LEU A 279 12.15 -3.22 -24.21
C LEU A 279 11.02 -3.61 -23.25
N GLY A 280 11.07 -4.83 -22.73
CA GLY A 280 9.99 -5.38 -21.90
C GLY A 280 8.72 -5.71 -22.69
N SER A 281 7.67 -6.09 -21.98
CA SER A 281 6.34 -6.35 -22.54
C SER A 281 5.52 -5.06 -22.65
N GLU A 282 4.46 -5.06 -23.47
CA GLU A 282 3.51 -3.96 -23.54
C GLU A 282 2.85 -3.74 -22.16
N VAL A 283 2.80 -2.50 -21.71
CA VAL A 283 2.18 -2.09 -20.44
C VAL A 283 0.77 -1.60 -20.73
N ILE A 284 -0.24 -2.31 -20.21
CA ILE A 284 -1.65 -2.08 -20.54
C ILE A 284 -2.38 -1.12 -19.59
N ASP A 285 -1.80 -0.87 -18.40
CA ASP A 285 -2.38 0.02 -17.38
C ASP A 285 -1.32 1.05 -16.90
N PRO A 286 -1.72 2.28 -16.59
CA PRO A 286 -0.82 3.25 -15.99
C PRO A 286 -0.47 2.85 -14.53
N PRO A 287 0.74 3.22 -14.04
CA PRO A 287 1.73 4.04 -14.73
C PRO A 287 2.50 3.27 -15.81
N TYR A 288 2.61 3.85 -17.02
CA TYR A 288 3.32 3.21 -18.11
C TYR A 288 4.83 3.28 -17.83
N SER A 289 5.38 2.14 -17.42
CA SER A 289 6.80 2.03 -17.07
C SER A 289 7.34 0.63 -17.35
N THR A 290 8.63 0.58 -17.68
CA THR A 290 9.39 -0.69 -17.83
C THR A 290 10.77 -0.53 -17.22
N LEU A 291 11.41 -1.66 -16.89
CA LEU A 291 12.78 -1.68 -16.40
C LEU A 291 13.76 -1.86 -17.56
N TRP A 292 14.85 -1.12 -17.51
CA TRP A 292 15.97 -1.30 -18.40
C TRP A 292 17.24 -1.60 -17.61
N ASP A 293 17.74 -2.81 -17.75
CA ASP A 293 19.07 -3.20 -17.25
C ASP A 293 20.13 -2.71 -18.22
N THR A 294 20.71 -1.54 -17.95
CA THR A 294 21.76 -0.95 -18.79
C THR A 294 23.05 -1.72 -18.72
N THR A 295 23.25 -2.62 -17.74
CA THR A 295 24.47 -3.44 -17.64
C THR A 295 24.55 -4.48 -18.75
N SER A 296 23.41 -4.85 -19.34
CA SER A 296 23.30 -5.71 -20.52
C SER A 296 23.49 -4.98 -21.85
N SER A 297 23.51 -3.63 -21.83
CA SER A 297 23.70 -2.79 -23.01
C SER A 297 25.16 -2.38 -23.17
N THR A 298 25.55 -2.01 -24.38
CA THR A 298 26.90 -1.49 -24.64
C THR A 298 27.08 -0.12 -24.03
N VAL A 299 28.28 0.19 -23.53
CA VAL A 299 28.61 1.58 -23.13
C VAL A 299 28.62 2.45 -24.37
N GLY A 300 27.88 3.57 -24.33
CA GLY A 300 27.75 4.50 -25.47
C GLY A 300 26.34 5.06 -25.64
N GLY A 301 26.08 5.63 -26.81
CA GLY A 301 24.80 6.23 -27.15
C GLY A 301 23.73 5.19 -27.48
N HIS A 302 22.53 5.36 -26.93
CA HIS A 302 21.33 4.56 -27.15
C HIS A 302 20.12 5.46 -27.38
N THR A 303 19.04 4.92 -27.91
CA THR A 303 17.81 5.66 -28.22
C THR A 303 16.60 4.94 -27.66
N LEU A 304 15.80 5.64 -26.85
CA LEU A 304 14.52 5.15 -26.33
C LEU A 304 13.36 5.75 -27.12
N THR A 305 12.35 4.94 -27.41
CA THR A 305 11.03 5.36 -27.90
C THR A 305 9.94 4.57 -27.20
N ALA A 306 8.71 5.08 -27.25
CA ALA A 306 7.52 4.38 -26.80
C ALA A 306 6.44 4.48 -27.87
N THR A 307 5.71 3.39 -28.12
CA THR A 307 4.56 3.38 -29.01
C THR A 307 3.31 3.13 -28.18
N ALA A 308 2.37 4.07 -28.19
CA ALA A 308 1.05 3.88 -27.62
C ALA A 308 0.08 3.34 -28.66
N ARG A 309 -0.83 2.49 -28.22
CA ARG A 309 -1.92 1.94 -29.00
C ARG A 309 -3.24 2.21 -28.28
N ASP A 310 -4.28 2.65 -29.02
CA ASP A 310 -5.65 2.78 -28.50
C ASP A 310 -6.44 1.47 -28.64
N SER A 311 -7.70 1.50 -28.21
CA SER A 311 -8.61 0.35 -28.30
C SER A 311 -9.10 0.07 -29.74
N ALA A 312 -8.99 1.03 -30.65
CA ALA A 312 -9.36 0.88 -32.07
C ALA A 312 -8.19 0.35 -32.92
N GLY A 313 -6.98 0.34 -32.36
CA GLY A 313 -5.77 -0.12 -33.04
C GLY A 313 -4.95 1.02 -33.69
N ASN A 314 -5.33 2.29 -33.51
CA ASN A 314 -4.48 3.40 -33.94
C ASN A 314 -3.25 3.47 -33.05
N THR A 315 -2.10 3.86 -33.62
CA THR A 315 -0.82 3.89 -32.90
C THR A 315 -0.08 5.21 -33.13
N THR A 316 0.65 5.62 -32.10
CA THR A 316 1.62 6.74 -32.20
C THR A 316 2.91 6.32 -31.55
N THR A 317 4.04 6.64 -32.17
CA THR A 317 5.37 6.48 -31.58
C THR A 317 5.89 7.84 -31.13
N SER A 318 6.46 7.89 -29.93
CA SER A 318 7.04 9.10 -29.34
C SER A 318 8.23 9.61 -30.13
N ALA A 319 8.60 10.87 -29.89
CA ALA A 319 9.92 11.35 -30.27
C ALA A 319 11.00 10.46 -29.65
N SER A 320 12.12 10.28 -30.34
CA SER A 320 13.26 9.54 -29.85
C SER A 320 13.98 10.31 -28.73
N VAL A 321 14.33 9.60 -27.66
CA VAL A 321 15.06 10.13 -26.51
C VAL A 321 16.47 9.53 -26.51
N PRO A 322 17.50 10.30 -26.95
CA PRO A 322 18.88 9.85 -26.90
C PRO A 322 19.35 9.80 -25.44
N VAL A 323 20.08 8.75 -25.08
CA VAL A 323 20.69 8.54 -23.76
C VAL A 323 22.09 7.95 -23.93
N THR A 324 22.93 8.07 -22.90
CA THR A 324 24.29 7.50 -22.91
C THR A 324 24.42 6.49 -21.77
N VAL A 325 24.66 5.23 -22.08
CA VAL A 325 25.00 4.20 -21.08
C VAL A 325 26.48 4.36 -20.71
N ARG A 326 26.76 4.37 -19.41
CA ARG A 326 28.12 4.37 -18.86
C ARG A 326 28.29 3.35 -17.76
N ALA A 327 29.53 2.96 -17.50
CA ALA A 327 29.82 2.14 -16.33
C ALA A 327 29.42 2.85 -15.01
N PRO A 328 28.84 2.16 -14.04
CA PRO A 328 28.48 2.74 -12.76
C PRO A 328 29.72 3.16 -11.96
N THR A 329 29.60 4.28 -11.28
CA THR A 329 30.57 4.78 -10.28
C THR A 329 29.98 4.64 -8.89
N LEU A 330 30.78 4.82 -7.83
CA LEU A 330 30.28 4.82 -6.45
C LEU A 330 29.24 5.93 -6.21
N ALA A 331 29.32 7.03 -6.96
CA ALA A 331 28.34 8.12 -6.91
C ALA A 331 26.97 7.74 -7.53
N ASP A 332 26.88 6.60 -8.22
CA ASP A 332 25.64 6.07 -8.78
C ASP A 332 25.04 4.95 -7.93
N VAL A 333 25.89 4.04 -7.45
CA VAL A 333 25.41 2.79 -6.85
C VAL A 333 25.76 2.65 -5.37
N GLY A 334 26.57 3.54 -4.79
CA GLY A 334 27.05 3.41 -3.43
C GLY A 334 28.08 2.29 -3.27
N GLN A 335 28.36 1.94 -2.00
CA GLN A 335 29.35 0.91 -1.68
C GLN A 335 28.98 0.17 -0.40
N TRP A 336 29.14 -1.15 -0.45
CA TRP A 336 29.17 -2.02 0.72
C TRP A 336 30.63 -2.39 1.07
N PRO A 337 31.04 -2.33 2.33
CA PRO A 337 32.27 -2.97 2.79
C PRO A 337 32.06 -4.47 2.94
N ALA A 338 33.12 -5.21 3.23
CA ALA A 338 32.98 -6.60 3.64
C ALA A 338 32.15 -6.69 4.94
N PRO A 339 31.34 -7.76 5.10
CA PRO A 339 30.58 -7.98 6.32
C PRO A 339 31.47 -8.07 7.55
N SER A 340 31.06 -7.42 8.64
CA SER A 340 31.69 -7.57 9.95
C SER A 340 30.96 -8.61 10.79
N ALA A 341 31.68 -9.37 11.60
CA ALA A 341 31.08 -10.35 12.51
C ALA A 341 30.40 -9.65 13.70
N TRP A 342 29.21 -10.09 14.04
CA TRP A 342 28.44 -9.61 15.19
C TRP A 342 28.20 -10.74 16.19
N PRO A 343 28.14 -10.46 17.51
CA PRO A 343 27.96 -11.48 18.55
C PRO A 343 26.55 -12.05 18.63
N LEU A 344 25.61 -11.52 17.81
CA LEU A 344 24.19 -11.88 17.82
C LEU A 344 23.57 -11.70 16.43
N VAL A 345 22.42 -12.29 16.19
CA VAL A 345 21.52 -11.91 15.08
C VAL A 345 20.78 -10.64 15.50
N ALA A 346 21.05 -9.51 14.85
CA ALA A 346 20.40 -8.24 15.18
C ALA A 346 18.95 -8.23 14.70
N ILE A 347 18.03 -8.68 15.56
CA ILE A 347 16.58 -8.71 15.28
C ILE A 347 15.93 -7.38 15.64
N HIS A 348 16.44 -6.76 16.69
CA HIS A 348 16.02 -5.44 17.17
C HIS A 348 17.24 -4.53 17.24
N THR A 349 17.10 -3.29 16.77
CA THR A 349 18.16 -2.28 16.85
C THR A 349 17.59 -0.92 17.18
N THR A 350 18.31 -0.16 18.02
CA THR A 350 17.98 1.23 18.31
C THR A 350 19.25 2.08 18.33
N LEU A 351 19.23 3.19 17.57
CA LEU A 351 20.26 4.22 17.66
C LEU A 351 20.03 5.03 18.93
N LEU A 352 21.03 5.02 19.82
CA LEU A 352 20.99 5.74 21.09
C LEU A 352 21.43 7.21 20.93
N PRO A 353 21.03 8.11 21.84
CA PRO A 353 21.50 9.51 21.82
C PRO A 353 23.02 9.69 21.92
N THR A 354 23.74 8.67 22.38
CA THR A 354 25.21 8.63 22.44
C THR A 354 25.86 8.40 21.07
N GLY A 355 25.09 7.99 20.06
CA GLY A 355 25.57 7.52 18.75
C GLY A 355 25.90 6.03 18.72
N ASP A 356 25.77 5.31 19.84
CA ASP A 356 25.89 3.86 19.93
C ASP A 356 24.61 3.17 19.46
N VAL A 357 24.69 1.87 19.19
CA VAL A 357 23.53 1.06 18.80
C VAL A 357 23.29 -0.05 19.81
N LEU A 358 22.12 -0.07 20.42
CA LEU A 358 21.65 -1.22 21.19
C LEU A 358 21.00 -2.22 20.24
N ALA A 359 21.43 -3.50 20.31
CA ALA A 359 20.84 -4.60 19.52
C ALA A 359 20.60 -5.81 20.40
N TRP A 360 19.56 -6.60 20.08
CA TRP A 360 19.28 -7.89 20.76
C TRP A 360 18.66 -8.91 19.81
N ASP A 361 18.77 -10.17 20.23
CA ASP A 361 18.27 -11.35 19.52
C ASP A 361 17.22 -12.13 20.33
N GLY A 362 16.87 -13.33 19.87
CA GLY A 362 15.94 -14.24 20.52
C GLY A 362 16.58 -15.54 21.04
N ALA A 363 17.91 -15.68 20.96
CA ALA A 363 18.60 -16.96 21.15
C ALA A 363 18.56 -17.56 22.55
N ASN A 364 18.34 -16.73 23.57
CA ASN A 364 18.33 -17.15 24.97
C ASN A 364 17.04 -16.71 25.66
N GLN A 365 16.63 -17.41 26.72
CA GLN A 365 15.38 -17.12 27.45
C GLN A 365 15.26 -15.65 27.93
N ASN A 366 16.37 -14.91 27.99
CA ASN A 366 16.40 -13.48 28.34
C ASN A 366 16.91 -12.57 27.23
N GLY A 367 17.13 -13.12 26.00
CA GLY A 367 17.70 -12.40 24.87
C GLY A 367 19.15 -11.94 25.11
N ALA A 368 20.06 -12.21 24.18
CA ALA A 368 21.37 -11.58 24.22
C ALA A 368 21.25 -10.14 23.73
N ALA A 369 21.65 -9.17 24.53
CA ALA A 369 21.65 -7.76 24.13
C ALA A 369 23.04 -7.14 24.27
N PHE A 370 23.42 -6.35 23.28
CA PHE A 370 24.70 -5.68 23.21
C PHE A 370 24.54 -4.22 22.80
N VAL A 371 25.37 -3.37 23.40
CA VAL A 371 25.62 -2.03 22.87
C VAL A 371 26.85 -2.11 21.97
N TRP A 372 26.66 -1.83 20.69
CA TRP A 372 27.74 -1.66 19.72
C TRP A 372 28.20 -0.21 19.72
N HIS A 373 29.52 0.01 19.79
CA HIS A 373 30.17 1.31 19.75
C HIS A 373 30.80 1.52 18.37
N PRO A 374 30.16 2.24 17.44
CA PRO A 374 30.62 2.38 16.04
C PRO A 374 32.01 3.00 15.92
N SER A 375 32.42 3.86 16.88
CA SER A 375 33.72 4.56 16.87
C SER A 375 34.89 3.64 17.14
N THR A 376 34.68 2.54 17.86
CA THR A 376 35.73 1.58 18.29
C THR A 376 35.50 0.18 17.74
N ASP A 377 34.35 -0.05 17.11
CA ASP A 377 33.87 -1.36 16.63
C ASP A 377 33.88 -2.43 17.73
N THR A 378 33.44 -2.07 18.93
CA THR A 378 33.40 -2.95 20.10
C THR A 378 31.97 -3.14 20.60
N PHE A 379 31.76 -4.28 21.29
CA PHE A 379 30.45 -4.66 21.83
C PHE A 379 30.52 -4.74 23.37
N THR A 380 29.49 -4.22 24.01
CA THR A 380 29.33 -4.34 25.48
C THR A 380 28.03 -5.07 25.76
N SER A 381 28.06 -6.24 26.40
CA SER A 381 26.88 -7.00 26.78
C SER A 381 26.00 -6.24 27.79
N ARG A 382 24.68 -6.23 27.55
CA ARG A 382 23.66 -5.54 28.36
C ARG A 382 22.36 -6.32 28.38
N ASN A 383 22.41 -7.53 28.96
CA ASN A 383 21.24 -8.41 28.95
C ASN A 383 20.07 -7.80 29.75
N PRO A 384 18.85 -7.82 29.21
CA PRO A 384 17.64 -7.37 29.89
C PRO A 384 17.22 -8.34 31.00
N PRO A 385 16.36 -7.89 31.95
CA PRO A 385 15.81 -8.78 32.98
C PRO A 385 14.79 -9.81 32.43
N ASP A 386 14.08 -9.46 31.35
CA ASP A 386 13.03 -10.26 30.76
C ASP A 386 13.37 -10.70 29.33
N ASN A 387 12.65 -11.68 28.80
CA ASN A 387 12.78 -12.08 27.40
C ASN A 387 12.07 -11.08 26.48
N ILE A 388 12.83 -10.08 26.02
CA ILE A 388 12.36 -9.00 25.15
C ILE A 388 12.42 -9.34 23.64
N PHE A 389 12.59 -10.59 23.28
CA PHE A 389 12.44 -11.04 21.90
C PHE A 389 11.00 -10.77 21.44
N CYS A 390 10.81 -10.34 20.21
CA CYS A 390 9.49 -9.99 19.66
C CYS A 390 8.77 -8.83 20.38
N ALA A 391 9.52 -7.96 21.08
CA ALA A 391 8.98 -6.79 21.76
C ALA A 391 8.76 -5.60 20.83
N GLY A 392 7.89 -4.68 21.20
CA GLY A 392 7.83 -3.31 20.67
C GLY A 392 8.81 -2.40 21.42
N HIS A 393 9.36 -1.39 20.75
CA HIS A 393 10.26 -0.46 21.41
C HIS A 393 10.20 0.95 20.83
N SER A 394 10.39 1.95 21.69
CA SER A 394 10.37 3.37 21.34
C SER A 394 11.26 4.19 22.27
N LEU A 395 11.98 5.17 21.73
CA LEU A 395 12.72 6.12 22.56
C LEU A 395 11.76 7.04 23.31
N LEU A 396 12.01 7.22 24.58
CA LEU A 396 11.37 8.22 25.44
C LEU A 396 11.93 9.62 25.16
N PRO A 397 11.20 10.69 25.51
CA PRO A 397 11.67 12.07 25.30
C PRO A 397 13.01 12.41 25.97
N ASP A 398 13.41 11.69 26.99
CA ASP A 398 14.68 11.87 27.69
C ASP A 398 15.84 11.07 27.08
N GLY A 399 15.56 10.24 26.06
CA GLY A 399 16.54 9.44 25.34
C GLY A 399 16.73 8.03 25.89
N ARG A 400 16.04 7.64 26.96
CA ARG A 400 15.94 6.25 27.40
C ARG A 400 15.09 5.44 26.41
N LEU A 401 15.34 4.15 26.30
CA LEU A 401 14.56 3.26 25.43
C LEU A 401 13.54 2.49 26.26
N LEU A 402 12.26 2.65 25.95
CA LEU A 402 11.20 1.78 26.46
C LEU A 402 11.07 0.56 25.54
N VAL A 403 11.06 -0.63 26.12
CA VAL A 403 10.83 -1.92 25.46
C VAL A 403 9.63 -2.59 26.14
N VAL A 404 8.65 -3.01 25.37
CA VAL A 404 7.34 -3.48 25.86
C VAL A 404 6.95 -4.80 25.24
N GLY A 405 6.43 -5.70 26.04
CA GLY A 405 6.12 -7.05 25.63
C GLY A 405 7.37 -7.91 25.45
N GLY A 406 7.25 -8.98 24.76
CA GLY A 406 8.32 -9.96 24.52
C GLY A 406 7.75 -11.36 24.31
N HIS A 407 8.53 -12.40 24.66
CA HIS A 407 8.29 -13.76 24.23
C HIS A 407 8.27 -14.75 25.41
N ILE A 408 7.21 -15.56 25.46
CA ILE A 408 7.17 -16.81 26.26
C ILE A 408 7.31 -18.00 25.29
N SER A 409 6.49 -17.99 24.25
CA SER A 409 6.47 -18.95 23.14
C SER A 409 5.82 -18.28 21.94
N ASN A 410 5.80 -18.91 20.77
CA ASN A 410 5.10 -18.38 19.59
C ASN A 410 3.66 -18.01 19.97
N PHE A 411 3.25 -16.78 19.60
CA PHE A 411 1.92 -16.20 19.86
C PHE A 411 1.61 -15.90 21.35
N VAL A 412 2.59 -16.04 22.25
CA VAL A 412 2.41 -15.80 23.69
C VAL A 412 3.40 -14.74 24.15
N GLY A 413 2.89 -13.53 24.38
CA GLY A 413 3.67 -12.39 24.86
C GLY A 413 3.71 -12.27 26.39
N ILE A 414 4.68 -11.47 26.87
CA ILE A 414 4.74 -11.03 28.27
C ILE A 414 4.14 -9.63 28.41
N PRO A 415 3.55 -9.28 29.56
CA PRO A 415 3.06 -7.91 29.83
C PRO A 415 4.19 -6.97 30.30
N ASP A 416 5.42 -7.46 30.48
CA ASP A 416 6.50 -6.70 31.07
C ASP A 416 6.97 -5.55 30.21
N ALA A 417 7.43 -4.51 30.89
CA ALA A 417 8.00 -3.34 30.27
C ALA A 417 9.35 -2.99 30.92
N ASN A 418 10.33 -2.68 30.09
CA ASN A 418 11.69 -2.42 30.49
C ASN A 418 12.19 -1.10 29.94
N ILE A 419 12.97 -0.38 30.68
CA ILE A 419 13.66 0.83 30.21
C ILE A 419 15.17 0.59 30.23
N PHE A 420 15.82 0.79 29.08
CA PHE A 420 17.27 0.90 28.98
C PHE A 420 17.69 2.36 29.07
N ASP A 421 18.62 2.67 29.99
CA ASP A 421 19.18 4.00 30.14
C ASP A 421 20.56 4.04 29.47
N PRO A 422 20.73 4.77 28.34
CA PRO A 422 22.06 4.87 27.70
C PRO A 422 23.14 5.55 28.52
N ALA A 423 22.78 6.47 29.44
CA ALA A 423 23.74 7.20 30.25
C ALA A 423 24.37 6.31 31.33
N THR A 424 23.59 5.39 31.90
CA THR A 424 24.08 4.44 32.93
C THR A 424 24.35 3.07 32.34
N SER A 425 23.90 2.81 31.10
CA SER A 425 24.02 1.53 30.41
C SER A 425 23.32 0.38 31.17
N ARG A 426 22.17 0.66 31.78
CA ARG A 426 21.41 -0.28 32.63
C ARG A 426 19.98 -0.43 32.23
N TRP A 427 19.42 -1.64 32.44
CA TRP A 427 18.03 -1.93 32.37
C TRP A 427 17.34 -1.69 33.72
N THR A 428 16.07 -1.26 33.64
CA THR A 428 15.16 -1.14 34.79
C THR A 428 13.79 -1.64 34.37
N GLN A 429 13.26 -2.62 35.06
CA GLN A 429 11.88 -3.06 34.88
C GLN A 429 10.94 -1.98 35.45
N VAL A 430 9.89 -1.68 34.72
CA VAL A 430 8.88 -0.66 35.08
C VAL A 430 7.50 -1.33 35.19
N MET A 431 6.45 -0.56 35.46
CA MET A 431 5.09 -1.10 35.58
C MET A 431 4.73 -1.88 34.32
N SER A 432 4.20 -3.10 34.49
CA SER A 432 3.75 -3.97 33.39
C SER A 432 2.45 -3.47 32.77
N MET A 433 2.25 -3.78 31.49
CA MET A 433 0.98 -3.62 30.79
C MET A 433 -0.10 -4.53 31.38
N VAL A 434 -1.34 -4.32 30.97
CA VAL A 434 -2.44 -5.25 31.34
C VAL A 434 -2.40 -6.51 30.49
N PHE A 435 -2.09 -6.38 29.19
CA PHE A 435 -2.03 -7.50 28.26
C PHE A 435 -0.58 -7.94 28.03
N GLY A 436 -0.37 -9.24 27.93
CA GLY A 436 0.82 -9.80 27.29
C GLY A 436 0.84 -9.40 25.82
N ARG A 437 2.01 -9.09 25.27
CA ARG A 437 2.11 -8.68 23.86
C ARG A 437 3.33 -9.29 23.19
N TRP A 438 3.06 -10.17 22.24
CA TRP A 438 4.03 -10.71 21.30
C TRP A 438 3.83 -9.99 19.96
N TYR A 439 4.84 -9.32 19.41
CA TYR A 439 4.80 -8.48 18.20
C TYR A 439 3.92 -7.21 18.29
N PRO A 440 3.99 -6.43 19.37
CA PRO A 440 3.32 -5.13 19.43
C PRO A 440 4.11 -4.04 18.73
N SER A 441 3.46 -2.98 18.28
CA SER A 441 4.12 -1.72 17.90
C SER A 441 4.05 -0.70 19.02
N ALA A 442 5.17 0.02 19.24
CA ALA A 442 5.28 1.12 20.20
C ALA A 442 5.68 2.41 19.49
N ILE A 443 4.95 3.52 19.73
CA ILE A 443 5.20 4.80 19.08
C ILE A 443 5.16 5.96 20.09
N ALA A 444 6.15 6.85 20.00
CA ALA A 444 6.20 8.07 20.82
C ALA A 444 5.09 9.05 20.40
N LEU A 445 4.35 9.57 21.38
CA LEU A 445 3.27 10.53 21.22
C LEU A 445 3.73 11.99 21.44
N PRO A 446 2.99 12.98 20.89
CA PRO A 446 3.30 14.39 21.07
C PRO A 446 3.29 14.86 22.53
N ASP A 447 2.53 14.21 23.36
CA ASP A 447 2.36 14.52 24.79
C ASP A 447 3.39 13.84 25.71
N ARG A 448 4.47 13.30 25.14
CA ARG A 448 5.60 12.63 25.80
C ARG A 448 5.35 11.20 26.27
N ARG A 449 4.16 10.65 26.03
CA ARG A 449 3.79 9.28 26.35
C ARG A 449 4.14 8.33 25.20
N VAL A 450 3.99 7.04 25.39
CA VAL A 450 4.19 6.02 24.35
C VAL A 450 2.90 5.22 24.20
N LEU A 451 2.38 5.14 22.99
CA LEU A 451 1.25 4.29 22.61
C LEU A 451 1.75 2.92 22.18
N VAL A 452 1.10 1.87 22.69
CA VAL A 452 1.35 0.47 22.32
C VAL A 452 0.07 -0.13 21.74
N VAL A 453 0.20 -0.76 20.57
CA VAL A 453 -0.94 -1.31 19.80
C VAL A 453 -0.60 -2.71 19.30
N GLY A 454 -1.60 -3.60 19.32
CA GLY A 454 -1.50 -4.95 18.77
C GLY A 454 -0.64 -5.90 19.62
N GLY A 455 -0.19 -6.95 18.97
CA GLY A 455 0.52 -8.05 19.61
C GLY A 455 -0.39 -9.16 20.11
N LYS A 456 0.14 -10.40 20.23
CA LYS A 456 -0.61 -11.57 20.65
C LYS A 456 -0.42 -11.87 22.13
N ASP A 457 -1.53 -12.21 22.82
CA ASP A 457 -1.59 -12.37 24.29
C ASP A 457 -1.89 -13.81 24.73
N GLY A 458 -1.52 -14.82 23.96
CA GLY A 458 -1.69 -16.17 24.48
C GLY A 458 -2.11 -17.22 23.46
N CYS A 459 -2.49 -16.84 22.25
CA CYS A 459 -2.76 -17.75 21.14
C CYS A 459 -2.65 -17.03 19.80
N GLU A 460 -2.61 -17.79 18.70
CA GLU A 460 -2.46 -17.26 17.34
C GLU A 460 -3.52 -16.21 16.97
N THR A 461 -4.74 -16.35 17.45
CA THR A 461 -5.85 -15.42 17.20
C THR A 461 -6.17 -14.47 18.36
N CYS A 462 -5.43 -14.58 19.49
CA CYS A 462 -5.63 -13.77 20.68
C CYS A 462 -4.87 -12.43 20.55
N ILE A 463 -5.40 -11.48 19.81
CA ILE A 463 -4.79 -10.16 19.67
C ILE A 463 -5.17 -9.29 20.87
N ALA A 464 -4.18 -8.60 21.46
CA ALA A 464 -4.38 -7.55 22.45
C ALA A 464 -4.96 -6.32 21.75
N ASP A 465 -6.27 -6.30 21.58
CA ASP A 465 -7.04 -5.37 20.75
C ASP A 465 -7.25 -3.98 21.37
N ILE A 466 -7.05 -3.85 22.70
CA ILE A 466 -7.14 -2.56 23.41
C ILE A 466 -5.75 -1.94 23.46
N PRO A 467 -5.54 -0.75 22.84
CA PRO A 467 -4.27 -0.03 22.95
C PRO A 467 -4.00 0.44 24.37
N GLU A 468 -2.73 0.53 24.75
CA GLU A 468 -2.28 1.02 26.05
C GLU A 468 -1.27 2.16 25.89
N ILE A 469 -1.35 3.15 26.77
CA ILE A 469 -0.44 4.31 26.79
C ILE A 469 0.39 4.27 28.05
N TYR A 470 1.72 4.32 27.89
CA TYR A 470 2.68 4.45 28.99
C TYR A 470 3.02 5.90 29.26
N ASP A 471 2.92 6.31 30.52
CA ASP A 471 3.42 7.59 31.04
C ASP A 471 4.70 7.34 31.85
N SER A 472 5.84 7.74 31.32
CA SER A 472 7.13 7.53 31.97
C SER A 472 7.36 8.43 33.21
N ALA A 473 6.61 9.55 33.34
CA ALA A 473 6.71 10.41 34.50
C ALA A 473 5.93 9.85 35.72
N LEU A 474 4.86 9.11 35.44
CA LEU A 474 4.03 8.47 36.47
C LEU A 474 4.38 7.01 36.68
N ASN A 475 5.18 6.40 35.76
CA ASN A 475 5.40 4.96 35.67
C ASN A 475 4.08 4.19 35.68
N ALA A 476 3.15 4.54 34.80
CA ALA A 476 1.78 4.01 34.79
C ALA A 476 1.27 3.79 33.36
N TRP A 477 0.37 2.81 33.23
CA TRP A 477 -0.34 2.51 31.99
C TRP A 477 -1.78 2.97 32.02
N THR A 478 -2.29 3.40 30.89
CA THR A 478 -3.69 3.74 30.67
C THR A 478 -4.22 2.99 29.46
N GLN A 479 -5.28 2.19 29.64
CA GLN A 479 -5.97 1.51 28.55
C GLN A 479 -6.89 2.47 27.78
N LEU A 480 -6.89 2.39 26.48
CA LEU A 480 -7.85 3.07 25.60
C LEU A 480 -9.03 2.14 25.31
N SER A 481 -9.86 1.86 26.32
CA SER A 481 -10.92 0.85 26.26
C SER A 481 -11.98 1.12 25.17
N GLY A 482 -12.14 2.36 24.72
CA GLY A 482 -13.03 2.73 23.62
C GLY A 482 -12.41 2.48 22.24
N ALA A 483 -11.10 2.22 22.16
CA ALA A 483 -10.35 2.07 20.91
C ALA A 483 -10.02 0.62 20.58
N SER A 484 -10.84 -0.35 21.04
CA SER A 484 -10.64 -1.76 20.71
C SER A 484 -10.59 -1.97 19.18
N ASN A 485 -9.49 -2.57 18.70
CA ASN A 485 -9.29 -2.90 17.29
C ASN A 485 -8.19 -3.95 17.15
N ALA A 486 -8.54 -5.12 16.65
CA ALA A 486 -7.63 -6.25 16.48
C ALA A 486 -6.73 -6.06 15.26
N LEU A 487 -5.70 -5.22 15.37
CA LEU A 487 -4.70 -5.05 14.32
C LEU A 487 -3.71 -6.22 14.33
N PRO A 488 -3.29 -6.71 13.14
CA PRO A 488 -2.27 -7.76 13.02
C PRO A 488 -0.92 -7.34 13.63
N GLU A 489 0.02 -8.27 13.70
CA GLU A 489 1.35 -8.10 14.28
C GLU A 489 2.12 -6.90 13.71
N TYR A 490 2.85 -6.19 14.58
CA TYR A 490 3.61 -4.99 14.25
C TYR A 490 2.86 -4.02 13.32
N PRO A 491 1.70 -3.48 13.73
CA PRO A 491 1.00 -2.49 12.92
C PRO A 491 1.88 -1.26 12.64
N HIS A 492 1.91 -0.80 11.40
CA HIS A 492 2.74 0.33 10.96
C HIS A 492 2.07 1.65 11.35
N LEU A 493 2.53 2.25 12.43
CA LEU A 493 1.91 3.41 13.08
C LEU A 493 2.70 4.70 12.83
N PHE A 494 1.98 5.81 12.60
CA PHE A 494 2.56 7.14 12.40
C PHE A 494 1.71 8.21 13.07
N VAL A 495 2.32 9.12 13.84
CA VAL A 495 1.64 10.30 14.36
C VAL A 495 1.48 11.34 13.25
N LEU A 496 0.24 11.78 13.03
CA LEU A 496 -0.14 12.82 12.06
C LEU A 496 0.06 14.22 12.65
N PRO A 497 0.15 15.28 11.82
CA PRO A 497 0.26 16.67 12.27
C PRO A 497 -0.91 17.17 13.10
N ASP A 498 -2.07 16.53 13.06
CA ASP A 498 -3.22 16.81 13.89
C ASP A 498 -3.23 16.05 15.23
N GLY A 499 -2.22 15.19 15.47
CA GLY A 499 -2.05 14.43 16.70
C GLY A 499 -2.72 13.06 16.70
N ARG A 500 -3.48 12.70 15.67
CA ARG A 500 -4.04 11.35 15.49
C ARG A 500 -2.95 10.36 15.07
N VAL A 501 -3.23 9.07 15.17
CA VAL A 501 -2.28 8.00 14.78
C VAL A 501 -2.82 7.23 13.59
N LEU A 502 -2.06 7.25 12.48
CA LEU A 502 -2.36 6.52 11.25
C LEU A 502 -1.76 5.11 11.32
N ALA A 503 -2.56 4.11 10.99
CA ALA A 503 -2.13 2.74 10.73
C ALA A 503 -2.19 2.46 9.21
N THR A 504 -1.03 2.21 8.58
CA THR A 504 -0.90 2.07 7.12
C THR A 504 -0.83 0.63 6.65
N GLY A 505 -0.50 -0.30 7.51
CA GLY A 505 -0.25 -1.70 7.22
C GLY A 505 0.15 -2.45 8.48
N SER A 506 0.61 -3.67 8.32
CA SER A 506 1.26 -4.44 9.37
C SER A 506 2.32 -5.37 8.77
N PHE A 507 3.12 -5.97 9.64
CA PHE A 507 4.10 -6.98 9.24
C PHE A 507 3.43 -8.20 8.58
N GLU A 508 2.36 -8.71 9.20
CA GLU A 508 1.78 -10.00 8.87
C GLU A 508 0.75 -9.93 7.73
N ALA A 509 0.00 -8.84 7.62
CA ALA A 509 -1.12 -8.75 6.69
C ALA A 509 -1.35 -7.33 6.18
N ALA A 510 -1.82 -7.24 4.95
CA ALA A 510 -2.35 -5.97 4.44
C ALA A 510 -3.67 -5.64 5.15
N ILE A 511 -3.81 -4.40 5.59
CA ILE A 511 -5.02 -3.88 6.24
C ILE A 511 -5.52 -2.62 5.55
N ALA A 512 -6.81 -2.30 5.71
CA ALA A 512 -7.34 -1.00 5.35
C ALA A 512 -6.65 0.09 6.17
N THR A 513 -6.35 1.23 5.54
CA THR A 513 -5.69 2.34 6.22
C THR A 513 -6.67 3.02 7.18
N GLN A 514 -6.27 3.14 8.44
CA GLN A 514 -7.12 3.61 9.54
C GLN A 514 -6.42 4.69 10.36
N VAL A 515 -7.19 5.52 11.01
CA VAL A 515 -6.71 6.56 11.94
C VAL A 515 -7.35 6.36 13.31
N LEU A 516 -6.52 6.35 14.34
CA LEU A 516 -6.94 6.42 15.75
C LEU A 516 -6.94 7.86 16.22
N ASP A 517 -8.07 8.34 16.71
CA ASP A 517 -8.15 9.52 17.55
C ASP A 517 -8.04 9.09 19.02
N ILE A 518 -6.92 9.43 19.65
CA ILE A 518 -6.62 9.05 21.03
C ILE A 518 -7.59 9.71 22.03
N ASN A 519 -8.06 10.95 21.73
CA ASN A 519 -8.90 11.71 22.63
C ASN A 519 -10.33 11.16 22.69
N THR A 520 -10.88 10.78 21.54
CA THR A 520 -12.21 10.17 21.44
C THR A 520 -12.16 8.64 21.56
N GLN A 521 -10.96 8.05 21.51
CA GLN A 521 -10.72 6.61 21.50
C GLN A 521 -11.48 5.90 20.37
N THR A 522 -11.46 6.46 19.17
CA THR A 522 -12.18 5.92 18.01
C THR A 522 -11.24 5.70 16.83
N TRP A 523 -11.45 4.58 16.13
CA TRP A 523 -10.85 4.31 14.83
C TRP A 523 -11.77 4.75 13.70
N SER A 524 -11.19 5.30 12.64
CA SER A 524 -11.89 5.64 11.42
C SER A 524 -11.09 5.18 10.19
N VAL A 525 -11.78 4.65 9.18
CA VAL A 525 -11.17 4.22 7.94
C VAL A 525 -10.85 5.44 7.07
N VAL A 526 -9.62 5.53 6.57
CA VAL A 526 -9.14 6.57 5.65
C VAL A 526 -9.30 6.08 4.21
N ASP A 527 -8.75 4.90 3.92
CA ASP A 527 -8.87 4.23 2.63
C ASP A 527 -9.36 2.79 2.88
N PRO A 528 -10.57 2.43 2.44
CA PRO A 528 -11.09 1.07 2.60
C PRO A 528 -10.43 0.07 1.64
N VAL A 529 -9.74 0.55 0.60
CA VAL A 529 -9.02 -0.31 -0.33
C VAL A 529 -7.78 -0.87 0.37
N VAL A 530 -7.76 -2.18 0.50
CA VAL A 530 -6.59 -2.89 1.05
C VAL A 530 -5.55 -3.03 -0.06
N VAL A 531 -4.46 -2.28 0.03
CA VAL A 531 -3.29 -2.48 -0.82
C VAL A 531 -2.17 -3.09 0.00
N ASP A 532 -1.45 -4.01 -0.62
CA ASP A 532 -0.37 -4.73 0.01
C ASP A 532 0.89 -3.86 0.19
N GLY A 533 1.78 -4.23 1.10
CA GLY A 533 3.04 -3.54 1.34
C GLY A 533 3.65 -3.93 2.69
N HIS A 534 4.84 -4.56 2.64
CA HIS A 534 5.50 -5.14 3.80
C HIS A 534 6.12 -4.10 4.74
N SER A 535 6.67 -3.02 4.21
CA SER A 535 7.33 -1.96 4.99
C SER A 535 6.76 -0.60 4.60
N SER A 536 6.72 0.33 5.56
CA SER A 536 6.15 1.67 5.38
C SER A 536 7.07 2.76 5.94
N VAL A 537 7.06 3.94 5.31
CA VAL A 537 7.77 5.13 5.78
C VAL A 537 6.95 6.41 5.60
N MET A 538 7.17 7.40 6.46
CA MET A 538 6.68 8.76 6.29
C MET A 538 7.76 9.62 5.61
N TYR A 539 7.79 9.60 4.26
CA TYR A 539 8.83 10.27 3.47
C TYR A 539 8.67 11.80 3.36
N GLY A 540 7.61 12.33 3.90
CA GLY A 540 7.34 13.76 4.00
C GLY A 540 6.15 14.00 4.91
N LEU A 541 5.94 15.25 5.33
CA LEU A 541 4.83 15.59 6.20
C LEU A 541 3.49 15.22 5.53
N ASN A 542 2.70 14.35 6.16
CA ASN A 542 1.46 13.77 5.61
C ASN A 542 1.64 12.90 4.35
N LYS A 543 2.88 12.47 4.03
CA LYS A 543 3.16 11.64 2.85
C LYS A 543 3.77 10.32 3.28
N PHE A 544 3.12 9.24 2.87
CA PHE A 544 3.48 7.88 3.25
C PHE A 544 3.76 7.03 2.01
N MET A 545 4.63 6.08 2.16
CA MET A 545 4.98 5.09 1.15
C MET A 545 4.96 3.71 1.78
N LYS A 546 4.52 2.71 1.01
CA LYS A 546 4.72 1.30 1.32
C LYS A 546 5.07 0.52 0.06
N SER A 547 5.79 -0.59 0.21
CA SER A 547 6.23 -1.40 -0.93
C SER A 547 6.31 -2.89 -0.59
N GLY A 548 6.34 -3.71 -1.64
CA GLY A 548 6.49 -5.15 -1.55
C GLY A 548 5.23 -5.89 -1.12
N THR A 549 5.41 -7.07 -0.55
CA THR A 549 4.34 -7.97 -0.12
C THR A 549 4.39 -8.20 1.38
N SER A 550 3.29 -7.99 2.09
CA SER A 550 3.11 -8.47 3.47
C SER A 550 3.12 -10.00 3.45
N ALA A 551 3.74 -10.59 4.45
CA ALA A 551 3.91 -12.03 4.50
C ALA A 551 3.30 -12.56 5.78
N ALA A 552 2.45 -13.57 5.66
CA ALA A 552 1.95 -14.29 6.81
C ALA A 552 3.11 -14.91 7.59
N THR A 553 3.04 -14.85 8.91
CA THR A 553 3.97 -15.52 9.81
C THR A 553 3.94 -17.05 9.64
N ASP A 554 4.80 -17.74 10.39
CA ASP A 554 5.00 -19.20 10.41
C ASP A 554 3.79 -20.05 9.99
N GLY A 555 3.91 -20.75 8.84
CA GLY A 555 2.91 -21.70 8.35
C GLY A 555 1.92 -21.17 7.31
N GLY A 556 2.03 -19.91 6.89
CA GLY A 556 1.29 -19.39 5.74
C GLY A 556 1.76 -20.02 4.41
N PRO A 557 0.94 -19.96 3.34
CA PRO A 557 1.36 -20.46 2.03
C PRO A 557 2.49 -19.60 1.47
N THR A 558 3.55 -20.24 0.97
CA THR A 558 4.59 -19.53 0.20
C THR A 558 4.01 -19.03 -1.11
N VAL A 559 4.06 -17.71 -1.31
CA VAL A 559 3.62 -17.06 -2.54
C VAL A 559 4.73 -16.17 -3.10
N PRO A 560 4.76 -15.90 -4.42
CA PRO A 560 5.68 -14.94 -5.01
C PRO A 560 5.47 -13.54 -4.43
N SER A 561 6.55 -12.86 -4.09
CA SER A 561 6.51 -11.45 -3.66
C SER A 561 6.23 -10.51 -4.83
N ALA A 562 5.72 -9.32 -4.53
CA ALA A 562 5.50 -8.25 -5.49
C ALA A 562 6.59 -7.17 -5.40
N ALA A 563 6.78 -6.44 -6.50
CA ALA A 563 7.66 -5.26 -6.56
C ALA A 563 6.87 -3.94 -6.43
N THR A 564 5.62 -4.01 -6.06
CA THR A 564 4.69 -2.87 -6.03
C THR A 564 5.15 -1.78 -5.05
N THR A 565 4.85 -0.54 -5.40
CA THR A 565 5.09 0.64 -4.56
C THR A 565 3.87 1.53 -4.60
N TYR A 566 3.41 1.93 -3.42
CA TYR A 566 2.25 2.81 -3.26
C TYR A 566 2.61 4.02 -2.41
N VAL A 567 2.01 5.15 -2.73
CA VAL A 567 2.10 6.40 -1.97
C VAL A 567 0.72 6.88 -1.54
N LEU A 568 0.66 7.46 -0.34
CA LEU A 568 -0.54 8.06 0.23
C LEU A 568 -0.24 9.50 0.62
N ASP A 569 -1.09 10.44 0.18
CA ASP A 569 -1.02 11.85 0.56
C ASP A 569 -2.26 12.22 1.41
N MET A 570 -2.06 12.36 2.71
CA MET A 570 -3.11 12.71 3.67
C MET A 570 -3.56 14.17 3.58
N THR A 571 -2.98 14.99 2.70
CA THR A 571 -3.45 16.38 2.45
C THR A 571 -4.60 16.42 1.45
N GLN A 572 -4.88 15.32 0.75
CA GLN A 572 -5.97 15.23 -0.20
C GLN A 572 -7.33 15.19 0.52
N ALA A 573 -8.36 15.69 -0.14
CA ALA A 573 -9.72 15.69 0.42
C ALA A 573 -10.27 14.26 0.65
N GLN A 574 -9.83 13.32 -0.17
CA GLN A 574 -10.08 11.88 -0.04
C GLN A 574 -8.76 11.15 -0.21
N PRO A 575 -8.00 10.94 0.88
CA PRO A 575 -6.72 10.25 0.80
C PRO A 575 -6.92 8.80 0.37
N ALA A 576 -6.17 8.38 -0.65
CA ALA A 576 -6.17 7.00 -1.14
C ALA A 576 -4.77 6.61 -1.62
N TRP A 577 -4.45 5.32 -1.52
CA TRP A 577 -3.19 4.80 -2.04
C TRP A 577 -3.16 4.85 -3.57
N ARG A 578 -2.06 5.34 -4.09
CA ARG A 578 -1.79 5.42 -5.52
C ARG A 578 -0.50 4.64 -5.84
N ALA A 579 -0.55 3.79 -6.86
CA ALA A 579 0.65 3.12 -7.34
C ALA A 579 1.64 4.10 -7.97
N THR A 580 2.94 3.83 -7.78
CA THR A 580 4.05 4.51 -8.46
C THR A 580 4.88 3.48 -9.23
N ALA A 581 6.01 3.89 -9.81
CA ALA A 581 6.90 2.95 -10.46
C ALA A 581 7.31 1.83 -9.48
N PRO A 582 7.25 0.56 -9.91
CA PRO A 582 7.63 -0.56 -9.05
C PRO A 582 9.14 -0.63 -8.82
N MET A 583 9.55 -1.36 -7.79
CA MET A 583 10.92 -1.80 -7.60
C MET A 583 11.38 -2.69 -8.78
N ALA A 584 12.69 -2.81 -8.99
CA ALA A 584 13.24 -3.76 -9.95
C ALA A 584 13.11 -5.23 -9.47
N PHE A 585 13.10 -5.43 -8.16
CA PHE A 585 13.04 -6.74 -7.54
C PHE A 585 11.81 -6.88 -6.64
N PRO A 586 11.04 -7.98 -6.77
CA PRO A 586 9.96 -8.27 -5.84
C PRO A 586 10.54 -8.59 -4.45
N ARG A 587 9.86 -8.11 -3.39
CA ARG A 587 10.36 -8.26 -2.01
C ARG A 587 9.22 -8.50 -1.03
N ALA A 588 9.38 -9.50 -0.18
CA ALA A 588 8.85 -9.56 1.18
C ALA A 588 10.02 -9.36 2.16
N TYR A 589 9.77 -9.08 3.42
CA TYR A 589 10.79 -8.97 4.49
C TYR A 589 11.95 -8.00 4.22
N HIS A 590 11.71 -6.93 3.46
CA HIS A 590 12.70 -5.90 3.20
C HIS A 590 12.54 -4.70 4.14
N ASN A 591 13.62 -3.99 4.35
CA ASN A 591 13.62 -2.75 5.13
C ASN A 591 13.50 -1.54 4.20
N LEU A 592 12.67 -0.55 4.60
CA LEU A 592 12.67 0.80 4.05
C LEU A 592 13.33 1.76 5.03
N THR A 593 14.35 2.49 4.57
CA THR A 593 15.10 3.45 5.39
C THR A 593 15.11 4.83 4.77
N LEU A 594 14.62 5.84 5.50
CA LEU A 594 14.71 7.24 5.10
C LEU A 594 16.14 7.74 5.16
N LEU A 595 16.58 8.45 4.12
CA LEU A 595 17.90 9.03 4.03
C LEU A 595 17.89 10.56 4.23
N PRO A 596 19.04 11.18 4.55
CA PRO A 596 19.12 12.63 4.83
C PRO A 596 18.67 13.54 3.70
N ASP A 597 18.72 13.09 2.45
CA ASP A 597 18.27 13.82 1.24
C ASP A 597 16.77 13.61 0.92
N GLY A 598 16.05 12.84 1.76
CA GLY A 598 14.64 12.53 1.61
C GLY A 598 14.34 11.32 0.71
N SER A 599 15.35 10.69 0.13
CA SER A 599 15.19 9.44 -0.60
C SER A 599 14.91 8.27 0.34
N VAL A 600 14.35 7.16 -0.20
CA VAL A 600 14.03 5.95 0.56
C VAL A 600 14.87 4.79 0.03
N LEU A 601 15.66 4.19 0.91
CA LEU A 601 16.49 3.02 0.60
C LEU A 601 15.72 1.73 0.94
N ALA A 602 15.60 0.81 -0.02
CA ALA A 602 15.15 -0.55 0.19
C ALA A 602 16.34 -1.51 0.24
N THR A 603 16.43 -2.34 1.28
CA THR A 603 17.50 -3.32 1.45
C THR A 603 16.96 -4.68 1.87
N GLY A 604 17.60 -5.75 1.38
CA GLY A 604 17.25 -7.13 1.71
C GLY A 604 15.88 -7.56 1.16
N GLY A 605 15.29 -8.53 1.82
CA GLY A 605 14.03 -9.15 1.45
C GLY A 605 14.19 -10.40 0.60
N GLU A 606 13.06 -11.01 0.25
CA GLU A 606 12.95 -12.26 -0.49
C GLU A 606 11.94 -12.18 -1.63
N LYS A 607 12.19 -12.96 -2.68
CA LYS A 607 11.31 -13.08 -3.87
C LYS A 607 10.03 -13.87 -3.60
N THR A 608 9.93 -14.49 -2.45
CA THR A 608 8.76 -15.25 -1.99
C THR A 608 8.46 -14.90 -0.53
N THR A 609 7.34 -15.38 -0.02
CA THR A 609 6.96 -15.23 1.39
C THR A 609 7.43 -16.40 2.27
N ASP A 610 8.37 -17.22 1.81
CA ASP A 610 9.05 -18.23 2.64
C ASP A 610 10.08 -17.54 3.53
N ILE A 611 9.81 -17.48 4.83
CA ILE A 611 10.57 -16.67 5.79
C ILE A 611 12.03 -17.11 5.99
N PHE A 612 12.43 -18.29 5.51
CA PHE A 612 13.75 -18.87 5.76
C PHE A 612 14.46 -19.39 4.51
N ASP A 613 13.93 -19.16 3.30
CA ASP A 613 14.60 -19.59 2.07
C ASP A 613 15.65 -18.58 1.60
N GLN A 614 16.88 -18.70 2.12
CA GLN A 614 18.01 -17.85 1.70
C GLN A 614 18.26 -17.86 0.18
N GLY A 615 17.80 -18.89 -0.55
CA GLY A 615 17.90 -18.98 -1.99
C GLY A 615 17.04 -17.95 -2.74
N GLN A 616 16.04 -17.38 -2.07
CA GLN A 616 15.17 -16.33 -2.60
C GLN A 616 15.61 -14.92 -2.20
N ALA A 617 16.71 -14.77 -1.45
CA ALA A 617 17.17 -13.47 -0.96
C ALA A 617 17.45 -12.48 -2.11
N VAL A 618 17.07 -11.22 -1.89
CA VAL A 618 17.31 -10.10 -2.81
C VAL A 618 18.53 -9.31 -2.34
N PHE A 619 19.62 -9.40 -3.10
CA PHE A 619 20.89 -8.74 -2.77
C PHE A 619 20.98 -7.29 -3.23
N PRO A 620 20.54 -6.88 -4.46
CA PRO A 620 20.62 -5.49 -4.89
C PRO A 620 19.84 -4.58 -3.94
N ALA A 621 20.45 -3.48 -3.47
CA ALA A 621 19.70 -2.41 -2.82
C ALA A 621 19.01 -1.54 -3.89
N GLU A 622 17.97 -0.80 -3.50
CA GLU A 622 17.25 0.11 -4.40
C GLU A 622 16.95 1.43 -3.72
N LEU A 623 17.05 2.52 -4.46
CA LEU A 623 16.82 3.87 -3.97
C LEU A 623 15.61 4.50 -4.68
N TRP A 624 14.58 4.85 -3.92
CA TRP A 624 13.42 5.58 -4.42
C TRP A 624 13.59 7.09 -4.23
N SER A 625 13.27 7.83 -5.28
CA SER A 625 13.28 9.30 -5.27
C SER A 625 11.86 9.85 -5.13
N PRO A 626 11.54 10.63 -4.09
CA PRO A 626 10.21 11.25 -3.95
C PRO A 626 9.92 12.30 -5.03
N ALA A 627 10.95 12.85 -5.67
CA ALA A 627 10.78 13.84 -6.74
C ALA A 627 10.37 13.23 -8.08
N THR A 628 10.78 11.99 -8.34
CA THR A 628 10.51 11.30 -9.60
C THR A 628 9.58 10.10 -9.45
N GLU A 629 9.37 9.65 -8.21
CA GLU A 629 8.61 8.44 -7.84
C GLU A 629 9.11 7.18 -8.57
N THR A 630 10.43 7.10 -8.78
CA THR A 630 11.08 5.98 -9.47
C THR A 630 12.20 5.40 -8.63
N TRP A 631 12.50 4.11 -8.86
CA TRP A 631 13.58 3.39 -8.23
C TRP A 631 14.84 3.37 -9.09
N THR A 632 15.99 3.33 -8.43
CA THR A 632 17.30 3.10 -9.03
C THR A 632 17.98 1.96 -8.29
N THR A 633 18.45 0.95 -9.03
CA THR A 633 19.19 -0.16 -8.44
C THR A 633 20.59 0.26 -8.02
N LEU A 634 20.99 -0.14 -6.83
CA LEU A 634 22.28 0.16 -6.20
C LEU A 634 23.16 -1.09 -6.07
N ALA A 635 24.37 -0.92 -5.53
CA ALA A 635 25.28 -2.01 -5.25
C ALA A 635 24.62 -3.09 -4.37
N PRO A 636 24.86 -4.40 -4.69
CA PRO A 636 24.25 -5.49 -3.96
C PRO A 636 24.94 -5.75 -2.61
N LEU A 637 24.15 -6.20 -1.64
CA LEU A 637 24.61 -6.85 -0.41
C LEU A 637 25.43 -8.10 -0.74
N SER A 638 26.31 -8.51 0.14
CA SER A 638 27.05 -9.77 0.02
C SER A 638 26.50 -10.89 0.90
N VAL A 639 25.63 -10.56 1.84
CA VAL A 639 24.99 -11.49 2.79
C VAL A 639 23.46 -11.40 2.63
N PRO A 640 22.73 -12.54 2.67
CA PRO A 640 21.26 -12.53 2.65
C PRO A 640 20.70 -11.74 3.84
N ARG A 641 19.77 -10.82 3.59
CA ARG A 641 19.06 -10.05 4.62
C ARG A 641 17.57 -10.20 4.40
N PHE A 642 16.97 -11.12 5.11
CA PHE A 642 15.58 -11.54 4.99
C PHE A 642 14.87 -11.39 6.34
N TYR A 643 13.93 -12.26 6.68
CA TYR A 643 13.22 -12.22 7.96
C TYR A 643 14.16 -11.97 9.14
N HIS A 644 13.76 -11.12 10.10
CA HIS A 644 14.57 -10.63 11.22
C HIS A 644 15.75 -9.74 10.83
N SER A 645 15.91 -9.29 9.59
CA SER A 645 16.90 -8.27 9.28
C SER A 645 16.45 -6.87 9.67
N VAL A 646 17.40 -6.00 9.93
CA VAL A 646 17.18 -4.60 10.30
C VAL A 646 18.02 -3.68 9.43
N ALA A 647 17.53 -2.44 9.19
CA ALA A 647 18.30 -1.38 8.56
C ALA A 647 18.13 -0.06 9.32
N LEU A 648 19.23 0.59 9.66
CA LEU A 648 19.26 1.72 10.56
C LEU A 648 20.15 2.85 10.00
N LEU A 649 19.58 4.05 9.79
CA LEU A 649 20.35 5.23 9.42
C LEU A 649 21.28 5.64 10.58
N MET A 650 22.56 5.80 10.27
CA MET A 650 23.61 6.21 11.21
C MET A 650 23.86 7.73 11.16
N PRO A 651 24.40 8.35 12.23
CA PRO A 651 24.66 9.79 12.25
C PRO A 651 25.63 10.28 11.16
N ASP A 652 26.48 9.42 10.65
CA ASP A 652 27.39 9.73 9.55
C ASP A 652 26.73 9.62 8.16
N GLY A 653 25.41 9.34 8.09
CA GLY A 653 24.64 9.22 6.86
C GLY A 653 24.80 7.86 6.15
N ARG A 654 25.55 6.90 6.73
CA ARG A 654 25.57 5.52 6.25
C ARG A 654 24.39 4.74 6.83
N VAL A 655 24.11 3.56 6.28
CA VAL A 655 23.03 2.69 6.76
C VAL A 655 23.62 1.37 7.25
N LEU A 656 23.45 1.08 8.52
CA LEU A 656 23.73 -0.24 9.10
C LEU A 656 22.65 -1.21 8.65
N VAL A 657 23.04 -2.36 8.08
CA VAL A 657 22.14 -3.47 7.75
C VAL A 657 22.68 -4.73 8.40
N ALA A 658 21.87 -5.37 9.24
CA ALA A 658 22.33 -6.46 10.09
C ALA A 658 21.22 -7.50 10.29
N GLY A 659 21.57 -8.66 10.86
CA GLY A 659 20.61 -9.71 11.17
C GLY A 659 20.08 -10.45 9.94
N GLY A 660 19.02 -11.20 10.15
CA GLY A 660 18.40 -12.16 9.23
C GLY A 660 18.53 -13.58 9.79
N GLY A 661 17.46 -14.38 9.70
CA GLY A 661 17.42 -15.72 10.25
C GLY A 661 16.41 -15.90 11.37
N ARG A 662 16.54 -16.99 12.14
CA ARG A 662 15.48 -17.37 13.10
C ARG A 662 15.58 -16.61 14.42
N PHE A 663 16.56 -16.98 15.24
CA PHE A 663 16.57 -16.53 16.64
C PHE A 663 17.97 -16.11 17.15
N GLY A 664 19.04 -16.39 16.38
CA GLY A 664 20.41 -16.25 16.88
C GLY A 664 20.93 -17.47 17.64
N GLY A 665 20.20 -18.60 17.62
CA GLY A 665 20.59 -19.85 18.28
C GLY A 665 21.58 -20.72 17.54
N GLY A 666 22.17 -20.22 16.43
CA GLY A 666 23.08 -20.98 15.59
C GLY A 666 22.39 -21.86 14.56
N ALA A 667 21.15 -21.56 14.19
CA ALA A 667 20.49 -22.14 13.04
C ALA A 667 21.29 -21.82 11.76
N GLY A 668 21.25 -22.71 10.77
CA GLY A 668 22.07 -22.56 9.55
C GLY A 668 21.71 -21.34 8.68
N ASP A 669 20.56 -20.71 8.95
CA ASP A 669 20.06 -19.49 8.31
C ASP A 669 20.37 -18.20 9.07
N ASP A 670 20.90 -18.30 10.32
CA ASP A 670 21.22 -17.13 11.15
C ASP A 670 22.39 -16.30 10.57
N GLN A 671 22.19 -15.00 10.43
CA GLN A 671 23.18 -14.05 9.91
C GLN A 671 23.80 -13.26 11.08
N LEU A 672 24.90 -13.78 11.62
CA LEU A 672 25.72 -13.16 12.68
C LEU A 672 26.69 -12.11 12.10
N THR A 673 26.18 -11.23 11.24
CA THR A 673 26.99 -10.23 10.54
C THR A 673 26.25 -8.93 10.34
N ALA A 674 27.01 -7.84 10.13
CA ALA A 674 26.50 -6.57 9.64
C ALA A 674 27.29 -6.04 8.45
N GLU A 675 26.64 -5.23 7.63
CA GLU A 675 27.23 -4.46 6.54
C GLU A 675 26.79 -2.99 6.70
N ILE A 676 27.66 -2.03 6.40
CA ILE A 676 27.35 -0.61 6.54
C ILE A 676 27.38 0.05 5.16
N PHE A 677 26.21 0.23 4.58
CA PHE A 677 26.08 0.85 3.26
C PHE A 677 26.49 2.31 3.27
N SER A 678 27.36 2.68 2.33
CA SER A 678 27.67 4.07 1.98
C SER A 678 26.82 4.47 0.77
N PRO A 679 25.72 5.22 0.96
CA PRO A 679 24.85 5.62 -0.14
C PRO A 679 25.57 6.48 -1.18
N PRO A 680 25.05 6.54 -2.43
CA PRO A 680 25.66 7.27 -3.53
C PRO A 680 26.01 8.72 -3.22
N TYR A 681 25.22 9.40 -2.41
CA TYR A 681 25.45 10.81 -2.07
C TYR A 681 26.80 11.04 -1.36
N LEU A 682 27.35 10.06 -0.66
CA LEU A 682 28.66 10.20 0.03
C LEU A 682 29.84 10.29 -0.96
N PHE A 683 29.61 9.98 -2.24
CA PHE A 683 30.63 10.00 -3.30
C PHE A 683 30.45 11.16 -4.29
N LYS A 684 29.48 12.06 -4.05
CA LYS A 684 29.16 13.18 -4.97
C LYS A 684 29.91 14.48 -4.65
N GLY A 685 30.80 14.46 -3.68
CA GLY A 685 31.63 15.63 -3.32
C GLY A 685 31.99 15.71 -1.84
N THR A 686 32.61 16.82 -1.46
CA THR A 686 32.99 17.08 -0.08
C THR A 686 31.75 17.38 0.76
N ARG A 687 31.61 16.71 1.88
CA ARG A 687 30.50 16.87 2.81
C ARG A 687 30.49 18.27 3.44
N PRO A 688 29.32 18.92 3.59
CA PRO A 688 29.21 20.10 4.43
C PRO A 688 29.51 19.75 5.91
N VAL A 689 30.07 20.69 6.63
CA VAL A 689 30.49 20.50 8.03
C VAL A 689 29.58 21.28 8.98
N ILE A 690 28.95 20.61 9.94
CA ILE A 690 28.34 21.27 11.09
C ILE A 690 29.44 21.50 12.14
N THR A 691 29.86 22.75 12.34
CA THR A 691 30.85 23.11 13.35
C THR A 691 30.19 23.14 14.74
N SER A 692 28.95 23.61 14.82
CA SER A 692 28.19 23.61 16.06
C SER A 692 26.69 23.73 15.78
N ALA A 693 25.87 23.05 16.59
CA ALA A 693 24.39 23.14 16.61
C ALA A 693 23.96 23.08 18.09
N PRO A 694 22.76 23.61 18.42
CA PRO A 694 22.23 23.49 19.78
C PRO A 694 21.87 22.03 20.10
N ASN A 695 22.13 21.61 21.35
CA ASN A 695 21.72 20.30 21.85
C ASN A 695 20.19 20.21 22.11
N LEU A 696 19.52 21.38 22.21
CA LEU A 696 18.12 21.50 22.57
C LEU A 696 17.46 22.56 21.69
N VAL A 697 16.32 22.22 21.11
CA VAL A 697 15.55 23.09 20.22
C VAL A 697 14.10 23.13 20.67
N ALA A 698 13.61 24.34 20.95
CA ALA A 698 12.20 24.56 21.26
C ALA A 698 11.35 24.63 19.99
N TYR A 699 10.13 24.10 20.06
CA TYR A 699 9.18 24.19 18.93
C TYR A 699 8.92 25.64 18.53
N ASN A 700 8.63 25.83 17.25
CA ASN A 700 8.30 27.12 16.64
C ASN A 700 9.34 28.22 16.88
N SER A 701 10.59 27.86 17.14
CA SER A 701 11.70 28.80 17.37
C SER A 701 12.71 28.71 16.22
N ALA A 702 13.44 29.79 15.97
CA ALA A 702 14.61 29.75 15.11
C ALA A 702 15.85 29.40 15.94
N PHE A 703 16.74 28.59 15.35
CA PHE A 703 18.03 28.26 15.96
C PHE A 703 19.17 28.32 14.93
N SER A 704 20.37 28.55 15.41
CA SER A 704 21.55 28.70 14.54
C SER A 704 22.31 27.40 14.44
N VAL A 705 22.75 27.07 13.22
CA VAL A 705 23.71 25.99 12.91
C VAL A 705 24.94 26.66 12.27
N VAL A 706 26.07 26.56 12.95
CA VAL A 706 27.34 27.13 12.48
C VAL A 706 27.98 26.18 11.47
N THR A 707 28.25 26.69 10.28
CA THR A 707 28.88 25.95 9.19
C THR A 707 29.68 26.89 8.29
N PRO A 708 30.90 26.50 7.87
CA PRO A 708 31.63 27.24 6.83
C PRO A 708 31.01 27.06 5.43
N ASP A 709 30.11 26.09 5.26
CA ASP A 709 29.55 25.67 3.97
C ASP A 709 28.17 26.26 3.71
N ALA A 710 27.72 27.28 4.44
CA ALA A 710 26.38 27.84 4.40
C ALA A 710 25.88 28.15 2.98
N ALA A 711 26.76 28.65 2.11
CA ALA A 711 26.41 28.99 0.73
C ALA A 711 26.11 27.77 -0.17
N ARG A 712 26.51 26.57 0.24
CA ARG A 712 26.25 25.32 -0.48
C ARG A 712 25.04 24.55 0.05
N VAL A 713 24.50 24.93 1.22
CA VAL A 713 23.36 24.25 1.82
C VAL A 713 22.11 24.44 0.95
N ALA A 714 21.56 23.35 0.45
CA ALA A 714 20.32 23.30 -0.35
C ALA A 714 19.10 22.92 0.48
N SER A 715 19.28 22.08 1.52
CA SER A 715 18.21 21.70 2.44
C SER A 715 18.73 21.39 3.83
N VAL A 716 17.86 21.49 4.81
CA VAL A 716 18.10 21.06 6.20
C VAL A 716 17.07 20.00 6.54
N SER A 717 17.53 18.82 6.92
CA SER A 717 16.64 17.71 7.27
C SER A 717 16.79 17.30 8.73
N LEU A 718 15.68 16.86 9.30
CA LEU A 718 15.59 16.39 10.68
C LEU A 718 14.93 15.01 10.68
N LEU A 719 15.64 13.99 11.13
CA LEU A 719 15.18 12.61 11.22
C LEU A 719 15.33 12.11 12.66
N PRO A 720 14.31 11.46 13.26
CA PRO A 720 14.44 10.91 14.61
C PRO A 720 15.45 9.75 14.63
N LEU A 721 16.02 9.49 15.80
CA LEU A 721 16.83 8.28 16.00
C LEU A 721 15.97 7.05 15.74
N GLY A 722 16.51 6.13 14.94
CA GLY A 722 15.78 4.94 14.51
C GLY A 722 15.66 3.89 15.62
N SER A 723 14.55 3.15 15.58
CA SER A 723 14.25 2.02 16.46
C SER A 723 13.58 0.95 15.61
N VAL A 724 14.33 -0.06 15.16
CA VAL A 724 13.94 -0.97 14.07
C VAL A 724 13.75 -2.38 14.57
N THR A 725 12.68 -3.01 14.19
CA THR A 725 12.47 -4.46 14.34
C THR A 725 11.57 -4.96 13.20
N HIS A 726 11.75 -6.21 12.76
CA HIS A 726 10.90 -6.86 11.77
C HIS A 726 10.58 -5.95 10.58
N HIS A 727 11.62 -5.29 10.02
CA HIS A 727 11.59 -4.45 8.82
C HIS A 727 10.80 -3.13 8.95
N PHE A 728 10.38 -2.77 10.16
CA PHE A 728 9.67 -1.53 10.41
C PHE A 728 10.34 -0.67 11.48
N ASN A 729 10.41 0.64 11.22
CA ASN A 729 10.90 1.66 12.13
C ASN A 729 9.77 2.65 12.46
N PRO A 730 9.06 2.49 13.59
CA PRO A 730 7.94 3.35 13.96
C PRO A 730 8.33 4.80 14.22
N SER A 731 9.61 5.05 14.47
CA SER A 731 10.11 6.41 14.72
C SER A 731 10.35 7.20 13.44
N GLN A 732 10.58 6.53 12.27
CA GLN A 732 11.13 7.23 11.13
C GLN A 732 10.13 8.13 10.43
N ARG A 733 10.54 9.39 10.27
CA ARG A 733 9.88 10.45 9.51
C ARG A 733 10.92 11.40 8.92
N TYR A 734 10.67 11.88 7.72
CA TYR A 734 11.51 12.90 7.10
C TYR A 734 10.88 14.29 7.30
N LEU A 735 11.60 15.18 7.95
CA LEU A 735 11.18 16.59 8.14
C LEU A 735 12.18 17.50 7.44
N SER A 736 11.73 18.19 6.40
CA SER A 736 12.47 19.29 5.77
C SER A 736 12.21 20.56 6.53
N LEU A 737 13.25 21.18 7.07
CA LEU A 737 13.14 22.39 7.88
C LEU A 737 13.43 23.64 7.04
N PRO A 738 12.59 24.70 7.13
CA PRO A 738 12.89 25.98 6.53
C PRO A 738 14.16 26.58 7.13
N PHE A 739 15.00 27.19 6.33
CA PHE A 739 16.22 27.83 6.79
C PHE A 739 16.57 29.09 5.97
N GLN A 740 17.44 29.91 6.51
CA GLN A 740 18.02 31.07 5.85
C GLN A 740 19.54 31.06 6.05
N VAL A 741 20.29 31.39 4.99
CA VAL A 741 21.72 31.58 5.07
C VAL A 741 22.01 32.88 5.82
N VAL A 742 22.87 32.81 6.84
CA VAL A 742 23.28 33.94 7.67
C VAL A 742 24.79 33.99 7.78
N ALA A 743 25.34 35.05 8.31
CA ALA A 743 26.80 35.15 8.53
C ALA A 743 27.30 34.02 9.44
N GLY A 744 28.22 33.20 8.93
CA GLY A 744 28.82 32.07 9.66
C GLY A 744 27.99 30.80 9.76
N GLY A 745 26.83 30.69 9.08
CA GLY A 745 26.02 29.48 9.13
C GLY A 745 24.64 29.60 8.52
N VAL A 746 23.71 28.85 9.07
CA VAL A 746 22.29 28.90 8.71
C VAL A 746 21.42 29.10 9.93
N SER A 747 20.35 29.90 9.79
CA SER A 747 19.28 30.01 10.76
C SER A 747 18.16 29.08 10.34
N VAL A 748 17.82 28.09 11.18
CA VAL A 748 16.87 27.02 10.86
C VAL A 748 15.61 27.24 11.69
N GLN A 749 14.44 27.07 11.07
CA GLN A 749 13.16 27.10 11.77
C GLN A 749 12.84 25.73 12.33
N ALA A 750 12.66 25.63 13.65
CA ALA A 750 12.26 24.38 14.30
C ALA A 750 10.85 23.93 13.88
N PRO A 751 10.54 22.62 14.02
CA PRO A 751 9.18 22.13 13.84
C PRO A 751 8.16 22.94 14.63
N ALA A 752 6.96 23.18 14.07
CA ALA A 752 5.96 24.08 14.67
C ALA A 752 5.43 23.57 16.02
N ASN A 753 5.36 22.24 16.19
CA ASN A 753 4.81 21.63 17.40
C ASN A 753 5.23 20.15 17.54
N ALA A 754 4.82 19.55 18.66
CA ALA A 754 5.11 18.17 19.00
C ALA A 754 4.40 17.12 18.09
N ASN A 755 3.30 17.48 17.42
CA ASN A 755 2.64 16.55 16.48
C ASN A 755 3.51 16.31 15.24
N ILE A 756 4.19 17.37 14.76
CA ILE A 756 5.10 17.27 13.61
C ILE A 756 6.36 16.52 13.99
N ALA A 757 6.92 16.82 15.15
CA ALA A 757 8.13 16.18 15.70
C ALA A 757 7.86 15.82 17.16
N PRO A 758 7.44 14.58 17.50
CA PRO A 758 7.28 14.16 18.89
C PRO A 758 8.53 14.45 19.72
N PRO A 759 8.36 14.86 21.00
CA PRO A 759 9.51 15.20 21.84
C PRO A 759 10.53 14.08 21.93
N GLY A 760 11.80 14.38 21.67
CA GLY A 760 12.85 13.35 21.65
C GLY A 760 14.10 13.79 20.89
N TYR A 761 14.94 12.82 20.57
CA TYR A 761 16.23 13.03 19.91
C TYR A 761 16.15 12.84 18.40
N TYR A 762 16.85 13.71 17.69
CA TYR A 762 16.84 13.79 16.22
C TYR A 762 18.25 13.98 15.69
N MET A 763 18.50 13.47 14.50
CA MET A 763 19.64 13.75 13.65
C MET A 763 19.32 14.94 12.74
N LEU A 764 20.04 16.03 12.89
CA LEU A 764 20.00 17.20 12.02
C LEU A 764 21.09 17.10 10.96
N PHE A 765 20.72 17.13 9.68
CA PHE A 765 21.67 17.15 8.57
C PHE A 765 21.56 18.46 7.79
N LEU A 766 22.71 18.99 7.33
CA LEU A 766 22.79 19.95 6.25
C LEU A 766 23.07 19.17 4.96
N VAL A 767 22.25 19.35 3.96
CA VAL A 767 22.42 18.71 2.64
C VAL A 767 22.80 19.77 1.62
N ASP A 768 23.87 19.55 0.88
CA ASP A 768 24.35 20.51 -0.11
C ASP A 768 23.64 20.41 -1.47
N THR A 769 23.98 21.28 -2.41
CA THR A 769 23.41 21.33 -3.76
C THR A 769 23.64 20.09 -4.61
N ASN A 770 24.59 19.21 -4.23
CA ASN A 770 24.84 17.91 -4.87
C ASN A 770 24.10 16.76 -4.18
N GLY A 771 23.30 17.06 -3.13
CA GLY A 771 22.65 16.09 -2.29
C GLY A 771 23.56 15.42 -1.25
N VAL A 772 24.76 15.95 -0.99
CA VAL A 772 25.70 15.40 -0.03
C VAL A 772 25.34 15.86 1.39
N PRO A 773 25.03 14.93 2.34
CA PRO A 773 24.70 15.32 3.70
C PRO A 773 25.95 15.56 4.56
N SER A 774 25.84 16.42 5.55
CA SER A 774 26.81 16.52 6.65
C SER A 774 26.83 15.23 7.52
N VAL A 775 27.78 15.11 8.43
CA VAL A 775 27.55 14.29 9.63
C VAL A 775 26.46 14.98 10.44
N ALA A 776 25.56 14.20 11.05
CA ALA A 776 24.45 14.74 11.82
C ALA A 776 24.92 15.40 13.13
N ALA A 777 24.27 16.49 13.48
CA ALA A 777 24.22 16.93 14.86
C ALA A 777 23.02 16.25 15.55
N ILE A 778 23.26 15.56 16.66
CA ILE A 778 22.18 14.99 17.49
C ILE A 778 21.67 16.10 18.39
N LEU A 779 20.36 16.40 18.27
CA LEU A 779 19.70 17.41 19.07
C LEU A 779 18.37 16.87 19.64
N LYS A 780 17.87 17.52 20.67
CA LYS A 780 16.59 17.21 21.30
C LYS A 780 15.55 18.26 20.92
N ALA A 781 14.39 17.85 20.41
CA ALA A 781 13.22 18.70 20.19
C ALA A 781 12.27 18.62 21.38
N GLN A 782 11.79 19.78 21.89
CA GLN A 782 10.85 19.86 23.01
C GLN A 782 10.06 21.18 23.08
#